data_7520e411d6b2ec80a53854770f86f489
#
_entry.id   7520e411d6b2ec80a53854770f86f489
#
_cell.length_a   1.000
_cell.length_b   1.000
_cell.length_c   1.000
_cell.angle_alpha   90.00
_cell.angle_beta   90.00
_cell.angle_gamma   90.00
#
_symmetry.space_group_name_H-M   'P 1'
#
loop_
_entity.id
_entity.type
_entity.pdbx_description
1 polymer ?
#
loop_
_entity_poly.entity_id
_entity_poly.type
_entity_poly.pdbx_seq_one_letter_code
_entity_poly.pdbx_strand_id
1 'polypeptide(L)'
;MKEEALALETVVVTAMGIKKKEASLTYSTQQVGGDELTRAKDPNMINALAGKTAGVSITRNSSGLGGSAKVSIRGIRSANADGNNQPLYVIDGVPMLNNVAEQAFSAMGGNNDAGNRDSGDGISNLNPDDIESMSILKGASAAALYGSQAANGVILITTKKGKAGMQRIVFNSNLTIDHAICLPEFQDKYGASGATSWGTVPENANSTPIKAYDNVGDYFSNGVTATNSLSIMTGKEKMQTYFSYANTTAKGIVDVNKLQKHNITFRETASLFNDRLTLDANVNLMTQKIKNRPTSGGYYMNPLVGLYTFPRGEDLGVYRNNNGFEKYDESRAMPLQNWYTEINGFSQNPYWLTNRVTGTDKRFRTLASLSANLKITDWFSVQARGNVDYINDNYDQKMYAGTAADVAHQNGRYIKMNRQDFMVYGDFMAMFNKTWNDWSLNAAIGSSINTTKVNSLSLDSGKSGLYKANVFTVPNMNLSGAGTSFIDETANQRRTIQSIFATAQIGWKESVYLDVTARNDWSSTLANTKSENSGFFYPSVGLSWILNKTLNLPEWISFGKVRASWAQVGNDLPIGITSPAQTITAGGVVKPIDYYFAEDLKPEISNSIEVGTEWKFLNSRLDFDFTFYRTDTKNQLIRVNTTAEKRPYRWINAGKIRNTGVEITLGATPLMNDNFRWKTQFNFATNKNEIVSLGGTPNFQYASGNVSMPLSLIHISEPTRHSLIS
;
A
#
# COMPACT_ATOMS: atom_id res chain seq x y z
N MET A 1 28.74 28.86 5.87
CA MET A 1 29.59 27.83 6.52
C MET A 1 28.80 26.85 7.42
N LYS A 2 27.94 27.26 8.35
CA LYS A 2 27.19 26.29 9.19
C LYS A 2 26.18 25.41 8.44
N GLU A 3 25.51 25.92 7.41
CA GLU A 3 24.54 25.12 6.63
C GLU A 3 25.20 24.20 5.59
N GLU A 4 26.35 24.53 5.04
CA GLU A 4 27.12 23.62 4.17
C GLU A 4 27.62 22.41 4.94
N ALA A 5 28.10 22.62 6.16
CA ALA A 5 28.47 21.53 7.06
C ALA A 5 27.26 20.64 7.42
N LEU A 6 26.08 21.23 7.67
CA LEU A 6 24.86 20.46 7.96
C LEU A 6 24.39 19.62 6.75
N ALA A 7 24.43 20.15 5.53
CA ALA A 7 24.01 19.41 4.33
C ALA A 7 24.97 18.25 3.98
N LEU A 8 26.24 18.38 4.30
CA LEU A 8 27.25 17.31 4.14
C LEU A 8 27.17 16.25 5.26
N GLU A 9 26.62 16.60 6.40
CA GLU A 9 26.52 15.74 7.59
C GLU A 9 25.16 15.03 7.71
N THR A 10 24.19 15.31 6.80
CA THR A 10 22.89 14.60 6.82
C THR A 10 23.12 13.11 6.68
N VAL A 11 22.72 12.37 7.72
CA VAL A 11 22.80 10.91 7.76
C VAL A 11 21.42 10.36 7.45
N VAL A 12 21.34 9.52 6.45
CA VAL A 12 20.11 8.79 6.10
C VAL A 12 20.22 7.32 6.50
N VAL A 13 19.12 6.78 6.94
CA VAL A 13 18.99 5.34 7.13
C VAL A 13 18.79 4.71 5.76
N THR A 14 19.65 3.77 5.42
CA THR A 14 19.59 3.01 4.16
C THR A 14 19.11 1.59 4.41
N ALA A 15 19.24 0.72 3.41
CA ALA A 15 18.84 -0.66 3.53
C ALA A 15 19.47 -1.36 4.75
N MET A 16 18.73 -2.27 5.37
CA MET A 16 19.09 -3.01 6.59
C MET A 16 19.34 -2.12 7.82
N GLY A 17 18.87 -0.86 7.82
CA GLY A 17 19.08 0.08 8.92
C GLY A 17 20.51 0.66 8.99
N ILE A 18 21.33 0.43 7.99
CA ILE A 18 22.70 0.96 7.91
C ILE A 18 22.63 2.48 7.70
N LYS A 19 23.31 3.23 8.55
CA LYS A 19 23.40 4.69 8.43
C LYS A 19 24.52 5.07 7.47
N LYS A 20 24.22 5.92 6.48
CA LYS A 20 25.20 6.47 5.53
C LYS A 20 25.04 7.99 5.44
N LYS A 21 26.13 8.70 5.12
CA LYS A 21 26.05 10.12 4.76
C LYS A 21 25.26 10.25 3.45
N GLU A 22 24.28 11.12 3.37
CA GLU A 22 23.46 11.33 2.17
C GLU A 22 24.34 11.65 0.93
N ALA A 23 25.34 12.48 1.12
CA ALA A 23 26.32 12.82 0.08
C ALA A 23 27.04 11.59 -0.51
N SER A 24 27.27 10.52 0.28
CA SER A 24 27.97 9.32 -0.17
C SER A 24 27.12 8.30 -0.94
N LEU A 25 25.79 8.53 -1.07
CA LEU A 25 24.90 7.57 -1.71
C LEU A 25 25.10 7.54 -3.23
N THR A 26 25.11 6.34 -3.79
CA THR A 26 25.32 6.07 -5.22
C THR A 26 24.02 5.93 -6.01
N TYR A 27 22.87 6.07 -5.35
CA TYR A 27 21.53 5.93 -5.92
C TYR A 27 20.60 7.03 -5.40
N SER A 28 19.46 7.22 -6.09
CA SER A 28 18.46 8.22 -5.70
C SER A 28 17.70 7.79 -4.46
N THR A 29 17.69 8.63 -3.45
CA THR A 29 16.85 8.53 -2.26
C THR A 29 16.16 9.86 -2.02
N GLN A 30 15.02 9.81 -1.38
CA GLN A 30 14.35 11.03 -0.94
C GLN A 30 13.82 10.79 0.47
N GLN A 31 14.11 11.71 1.37
CA GLN A 31 13.67 11.65 2.75
C GLN A 31 12.61 12.72 3.02
N VAL A 32 11.56 12.32 3.75
CA VAL A 32 10.50 13.21 4.24
C VAL A 32 10.51 13.14 5.76
N GLY A 33 10.63 14.28 6.41
CA GLY A 33 10.63 14.37 7.87
C GLY A 33 9.25 14.12 8.48
N GLY A 34 9.22 13.64 9.72
CA GLY A 34 7.96 13.39 10.44
C GLY A 34 7.09 14.64 10.59
N ASP A 35 7.70 15.81 10.76
CA ASP A 35 6.98 17.09 10.85
C ASP A 35 6.25 17.44 9.54
N GLU A 36 6.82 17.07 8.39
CA GLU A 36 6.18 17.28 7.09
C GLU A 36 5.02 16.32 6.86
N LEU A 37 5.08 15.10 7.43
CA LEU A 37 4.01 14.11 7.35
C LEU A 37 2.81 14.49 8.24
N THR A 38 3.07 15.22 9.33
CA THR A 38 2.05 15.54 10.34
C THR A 38 1.41 16.92 10.14
N ARG A 39 1.90 17.76 9.22
CA ARG A 39 1.30 19.08 8.91
C ARG A 39 -0.13 18.99 8.40
N ALA A 40 -0.41 18.01 7.53
CA ALA A 40 -1.74 17.70 7.05
C ALA A 40 -1.98 16.21 7.28
N LYS A 41 -2.50 15.87 8.47
CA LYS A 41 -2.71 14.47 8.87
C LYS A 41 -3.82 13.83 8.06
N ASP A 42 -3.53 12.66 7.51
CA ASP A 42 -4.49 11.78 6.88
C ASP A 42 -4.59 10.50 7.73
N PRO A 43 -5.77 9.89 7.89
CA PRO A 43 -5.94 8.61 8.59
C PRO A 43 -5.03 7.50 8.06
N ASN A 44 -4.69 7.53 6.77
CA ASN A 44 -3.65 6.70 6.17
C ASN A 44 -2.42 7.55 5.85
N MET A 45 -1.38 7.45 6.68
CA MET A 45 -0.21 8.32 6.62
C MET A 45 0.55 8.29 5.29
N ILE A 46 0.41 7.22 4.49
CA ILE A 46 1.09 7.14 3.19
C ILE A 46 0.55 8.19 2.20
N ASN A 47 -0.71 8.60 2.38
CA ASN A 47 -1.30 9.65 1.57
C ASN A 47 -0.61 11.01 1.77
N ALA A 48 0.01 11.23 2.94
CA ALA A 48 0.78 12.45 3.21
C ALA A 48 2.08 12.56 2.38
N LEU A 49 2.54 11.47 1.75
CA LEU A 49 3.68 11.49 0.81
C LEU A 49 3.28 11.91 -0.60
N ALA A 50 1.99 11.96 -0.94
CA ALA A 50 1.54 12.33 -2.28
C ALA A 50 2.06 13.71 -2.68
N GLY A 51 2.70 13.82 -3.85
CA GLY A 51 3.30 15.04 -4.35
C GLY A 51 4.63 15.45 -3.71
N LYS A 52 5.04 14.87 -2.57
CA LYS A 52 6.28 15.23 -1.87
C LYS A 52 7.52 14.52 -2.41
N THR A 53 7.34 13.46 -3.20
CA THR A 53 8.45 12.67 -3.75
C THR A 53 8.27 12.45 -5.24
N ALA A 54 9.31 12.77 -6.03
CA ALA A 54 9.31 12.50 -7.47
C ALA A 54 9.32 10.97 -7.73
N GLY A 55 8.61 10.50 -8.77
CA GLY A 55 8.59 9.09 -9.17
C GLY A 55 7.79 8.16 -8.25
N VAL A 56 7.02 8.70 -7.31
CA VAL A 56 6.11 7.96 -6.43
C VAL A 56 4.67 8.39 -6.71
N SER A 57 3.85 7.44 -7.14
CA SER A 57 2.42 7.63 -7.36
C SER A 57 1.66 6.98 -6.22
N ILE A 58 0.75 7.72 -5.60
CA ILE A 58 -0.11 7.25 -4.51
C ILE A 58 -1.55 7.45 -4.93
N THR A 59 -2.26 6.35 -5.08
CA THR A 59 -3.68 6.37 -5.44
C THR A 59 -4.48 5.92 -4.22
N ARG A 60 -5.37 6.81 -3.74
CA ARG A 60 -6.31 6.51 -2.66
C ARG A 60 -7.43 5.63 -3.18
N ASN A 61 -7.89 4.71 -2.38
CA ASN A 61 -9.10 3.95 -2.68
C ASN A 61 -10.35 4.79 -2.38
N SER A 62 -11.41 4.57 -3.16
CA SER A 62 -12.72 5.22 -2.98
C SER A 62 -13.55 4.64 -1.81
N SER A 63 -13.02 3.69 -1.06
CA SER A 63 -13.71 3.01 0.06
C SER A 63 -13.87 3.87 1.32
N GLY A 64 -13.58 5.17 1.27
CA GLY A 64 -13.76 6.09 2.38
C GLY A 64 -12.76 5.88 3.53
N LEU A 65 -13.23 6.03 4.77
CA LEU A 65 -12.39 5.94 5.96
C LEU A 65 -11.73 4.56 6.10
N GLY A 66 -10.41 4.58 6.34
CA GLY A 66 -9.59 3.37 6.48
C GLY A 66 -9.39 2.59 5.19
N GLY A 67 -9.67 3.20 4.03
CA GLY A 67 -9.33 2.65 2.72
C GLY A 67 -7.84 2.48 2.55
N SER A 68 -7.45 1.49 1.72
CA SER A 68 -6.06 1.25 1.35
C SER A 68 -5.55 2.33 0.39
N ALA A 69 -4.24 2.47 0.30
CA ALA A 69 -3.59 3.25 -0.73
C ALA A 69 -2.69 2.37 -1.58
N LYS A 70 -2.79 2.52 -2.90
CA LYS A 70 -1.87 1.86 -3.83
C LYS A 70 -0.68 2.78 -4.06
N VAL A 71 0.50 2.29 -3.71
CA VAL A 71 1.76 2.99 -3.93
C VAL A 71 2.50 2.33 -5.07
N SER A 72 2.92 3.11 -6.05
CA SER A 72 3.77 2.67 -7.15
C SER A 72 5.01 3.52 -7.22
N ILE A 73 6.19 2.89 -7.27
CA ILE A 73 7.47 3.55 -7.42
C ILE A 73 8.02 3.21 -8.80
N ARG A 74 8.13 4.23 -9.68
CA ARG A 74 8.66 4.07 -11.05
C ARG A 74 7.88 3.07 -11.91
N GLY A 75 6.55 2.98 -11.71
CA GLY A 75 5.64 2.17 -12.52
C GLY A 75 5.53 0.70 -12.11
N ILE A 76 4.72 -0.04 -12.85
CA ILE A 76 4.41 -1.46 -12.65
C ILE A 76 5.53 -2.32 -13.25
N ARG A 77 5.97 -3.36 -12.54
CA ARG A 77 7.06 -4.24 -12.96
C ARG A 77 6.62 -5.66 -13.28
N SER A 78 5.57 -6.14 -12.63
CA SER A 78 4.99 -7.46 -12.88
C SER A 78 3.64 -7.33 -13.56
N ALA A 79 3.45 -8.12 -14.64
CA ALA A 79 2.18 -8.25 -15.32
C ALA A 79 1.22 -9.22 -14.62
N ASN A 80 1.69 -9.97 -13.64
CA ASN A 80 0.87 -10.87 -12.86
C ASN A 80 -0.09 -10.06 -11.97
N ALA A 81 -1.39 -10.27 -12.13
CA ALA A 81 -2.41 -9.60 -11.32
C ALA A 81 -2.34 -10.00 -9.83
N ASP A 82 -1.93 -11.24 -9.55
CA ASP A 82 -1.68 -11.74 -8.19
C ASP A 82 -0.28 -11.36 -7.69
N GLY A 83 0.53 -10.73 -8.55
CA GLY A 83 1.87 -10.24 -8.24
C GLY A 83 1.83 -8.96 -7.42
N ASN A 84 2.70 -8.88 -6.41
CA ASN A 84 2.85 -7.67 -5.62
C ASN A 84 3.62 -6.60 -6.40
N ASN A 85 2.96 -5.52 -6.80
CA ASN A 85 3.55 -4.33 -7.41
C ASN A 85 3.72 -3.16 -6.42
N GLN A 86 3.48 -3.38 -5.12
CA GLN A 86 3.68 -2.38 -4.09
C GLN A 86 5.10 -2.42 -3.50
N PRO A 87 5.63 -1.30 -2.98
CA PRO A 87 6.92 -1.28 -2.32
C PRO A 87 6.91 -2.08 -1.02
N LEU A 88 8.08 -2.54 -0.62
CA LEU A 88 8.30 -3.10 0.71
C LEU A 88 8.29 -1.97 1.75
N TYR A 89 7.56 -2.15 2.83
CA TYR A 89 7.63 -1.28 3.99
C TYR A 89 8.55 -1.87 5.05
N VAL A 90 9.41 -1.03 5.57
CA VAL A 90 10.42 -1.41 6.57
C VAL A 90 10.38 -0.42 7.72
N ILE A 91 10.26 -0.91 8.95
CA ILE A 91 10.26 -0.10 10.17
C ILE A 91 11.53 -0.37 10.95
N ASP A 92 12.29 0.67 11.26
CA ASP A 92 13.56 0.60 12.02
C ASP A 92 14.51 -0.48 11.51
N GLY A 93 14.52 -0.69 10.18
CA GLY A 93 15.40 -1.62 9.47
C GLY A 93 14.88 -3.06 9.33
N VAL A 94 13.70 -3.39 9.85
CA VAL A 94 13.06 -4.71 9.71
C VAL A 94 11.79 -4.64 8.84
N PRO A 95 11.53 -5.61 7.96
CA PRO A 95 10.32 -5.67 7.15
C PRO A 95 9.05 -5.71 7.99
N MET A 96 7.96 -5.14 7.47
CA MET A 96 6.62 -5.23 8.07
C MET A 96 5.60 -5.79 7.07
N LEU A 97 4.54 -6.39 7.58
CA LEU A 97 3.40 -6.80 6.77
C LEU A 97 2.62 -5.57 6.27
N ASN A 98 2.44 -5.50 4.96
CA ASN A 98 1.52 -4.55 4.34
C ASN A 98 0.46 -5.28 3.50
N ASN A 99 0.21 -6.54 3.81
CA ASN A 99 -0.78 -7.34 3.11
C ASN A 99 -2.16 -6.73 3.27
N VAL A 100 -2.87 -6.72 2.18
CA VAL A 100 -4.27 -6.35 2.11
C VAL A 100 -5.04 -7.64 1.90
N ALA A 101 -5.91 -7.98 2.84
CA ALA A 101 -6.69 -9.23 2.77
C ALA A 101 -7.60 -9.24 1.53
N GLU A 102 -8.12 -8.06 1.19
CA GLU A 102 -8.92 -7.83 -0.02
C GLU A 102 -8.65 -6.42 -0.52
N GLN A 103 -8.56 -6.26 -1.84
CA GLN A 103 -8.45 -4.96 -2.51
C GLN A 103 -9.57 -4.78 -3.53
N ALA A 104 -10.06 -3.56 -3.62
CA ALA A 104 -10.91 -3.17 -4.73
C ALA A 104 -10.07 -3.08 -6.01
N PHE A 105 -10.16 -4.06 -6.89
CA PHE A 105 -9.36 -4.15 -8.11
C PHE A 105 -10.18 -4.05 -9.39
N SER A 106 -11.51 -4.05 -9.30
CA SER A 106 -12.41 -3.94 -10.44
C SER A 106 -13.26 -2.69 -10.37
N ALA A 107 -13.23 -1.88 -11.41
CA ALA A 107 -14.10 -0.72 -11.54
C ALA A 107 -15.58 -1.11 -11.69
N MET A 108 -15.87 -2.35 -12.07
CA MET A 108 -17.24 -2.86 -12.29
C MET A 108 -17.87 -3.52 -11.06
N GLY A 109 -17.23 -3.47 -9.89
CA GLY A 109 -17.79 -3.98 -8.65
C GLY A 109 -17.21 -5.29 -8.16
N GLY A 110 -16.15 -5.79 -8.76
CA GLY A 110 -15.46 -7.02 -8.37
C GLY A 110 -16.01 -8.28 -9.01
N ASN A 111 -15.44 -9.40 -8.62
CA ASN A 111 -15.77 -10.72 -9.20
C ASN A 111 -16.91 -11.43 -8.47
N ASN A 112 -17.43 -10.86 -7.40
CA ASN A 112 -18.55 -11.40 -6.66
C ASN A 112 -19.67 -10.38 -6.51
N ASP A 113 -20.86 -10.87 -6.32
CA ASP A 113 -22.07 -10.07 -6.22
C ASP A 113 -22.13 -9.20 -4.97
N ALA A 114 -21.24 -9.44 -3.99
CA ALA A 114 -21.13 -8.63 -2.76
C ALA A 114 -20.41 -7.29 -2.99
N GLY A 115 -19.84 -7.08 -4.18
CA GLY A 115 -19.12 -5.88 -4.55
C GLY A 115 -17.65 -5.90 -4.18
N ASN A 116 -16.95 -4.79 -4.44
CA ASN A 116 -15.55 -4.61 -4.11
C ASN A 116 -15.39 -4.20 -2.65
N ARG A 117 -14.81 -5.08 -1.85
CA ARG A 117 -14.39 -4.74 -0.50
C ARG A 117 -12.92 -4.32 -0.51
N ASP A 118 -12.60 -3.31 0.28
CA ASP A 118 -11.24 -2.90 0.63
C ASP A 118 -11.03 -3.14 2.12
N SER A 119 -10.12 -4.03 2.50
CA SER A 119 -9.82 -4.33 3.91
C SER A 119 -8.84 -3.34 4.56
N GLY A 120 -8.39 -2.30 3.83
CA GLY A 120 -7.33 -1.38 4.26
C GLY A 120 -5.94 -2.00 4.11
N ASP A 121 -4.92 -1.24 4.41
CA ASP A 121 -3.51 -1.65 4.32
C ASP A 121 -2.82 -1.69 5.69
N GLY A 122 -1.60 -2.27 5.74
CA GLY A 122 -0.83 -2.37 6.96
C GLY A 122 -0.18 -1.05 7.39
N ILE A 123 0.16 -0.18 6.44
CA ILE A 123 0.84 1.09 6.73
C ILE A 123 -0.10 2.09 7.42
N SER A 124 -1.40 2.04 7.14
CA SER A 124 -2.40 2.88 7.80
C SER A 124 -2.57 2.57 9.29
N ASN A 125 -2.00 1.46 9.76
CA ASN A 125 -2.08 1.07 11.16
C ASN A 125 -1.14 1.85 12.07
N LEU A 126 -0.10 2.47 11.52
CA LEU A 126 0.87 3.25 12.30
C LEU A 126 0.32 4.63 12.66
N ASN A 127 0.83 5.17 13.78
CA ASN A 127 0.57 6.54 14.17
C ASN A 127 1.58 7.49 13.50
N PRO A 128 1.14 8.47 12.69
CA PRO A 128 2.06 9.42 12.04
C PRO A 128 2.93 10.21 13.03
N ASP A 129 2.42 10.49 14.24
CA ASP A 129 3.16 11.23 15.27
C ASP A 129 4.35 10.46 15.84
N ASP A 130 4.41 9.14 15.67
CA ASP A 130 5.54 8.30 16.11
C ASP A 130 6.67 8.24 15.09
N ILE A 131 6.49 8.82 13.90
CA ILE A 131 7.47 8.78 12.83
C ILE A 131 8.47 9.93 12.97
N GLU A 132 9.77 9.62 12.92
CA GLU A 132 10.86 10.58 12.84
C GLU A 132 11.12 10.98 11.38
N SER A 133 11.16 10.00 10.48
CA SER A 133 11.34 10.22 9.04
C SER A 133 10.90 9.03 8.20
N MET A 134 10.62 9.29 6.93
CA MET A 134 10.46 8.28 5.88
C MET A 134 11.48 8.49 4.79
N SER A 135 12.21 7.43 4.39
CA SER A 135 13.14 7.43 3.27
C SER A 135 12.65 6.50 2.18
N ILE A 136 12.54 7.01 0.96
CA ILE A 136 12.07 6.25 -0.19
C ILE A 136 13.28 5.78 -1.01
N LEU A 137 13.48 4.48 -1.08
CA LEU A 137 14.50 3.82 -1.88
C LEU A 137 13.88 3.40 -3.22
N LYS A 138 14.12 4.17 -4.28
CA LYS A 138 13.41 4.01 -5.55
C LYS A 138 14.07 3.02 -6.50
N GLY A 139 15.39 2.97 -6.48
CA GLY A 139 16.20 2.12 -7.38
C GLY A 139 16.40 0.70 -6.87
N ALA A 140 16.66 -0.22 -7.79
CA ALA A 140 17.02 -1.60 -7.46
C ALA A 140 18.31 -1.67 -6.62
N SER A 141 19.28 -0.79 -6.86
CA SER A 141 20.52 -0.71 -6.08
C SER A 141 20.29 -0.42 -4.61
N ALA A 142 19.35 0.49 -4.32
CA ALA A 142 18.97 0.83 -2.96
C ALA A 142 18.22 -0.30 -2.25
N ALA A 143 17.49 -1.11 -3.03
CA ALA A 143 16.61 -2.17 -2.54
C ALA A 143 17.28 -3.55 -2.49
N ALA A 144 18.43 -3.74 -3.15
CA ALA A 144 19.09 -5.05 -3.34
C ALA A 144 19.34 -5.80 -2.01
N LEU A 145 19.64 -5.09 -0.93
CA LEU A 145 19.86 -5.70 0.38
C LEU A 145 18.60 -6.32 1.02
N TYR A 146 17.40 -5.92 0.60
CA TYR A 146 16.14 -6.52 1.05
C TYR A 146 15.66 -7.65 0.14
N GLY A 147 16.36 -7.91 -0.99
CA GLY A 147 16.12 -9.02 -1.91
C GLY A 147 14.80 -8.93 -2.66
N SER A 148 14.20 -10.09 -2.95
CA SER A 148 13.01 -10.23 -3.80
C SER A 148 11.81 -9.42 -3.33
N GLN A 149 11.65 -9.21 -2.04
CA GLN A 149 10.54 -8.43 -1.48
C GLN A 149 10.61 -6.93 -1.82
N ALA A 150 11.81 -6.45 -2.15
CA ALA A 150 12.08 -5.06 -2.45
C ALA A 150 12.12 -4.75 -3.96
N ALA A 151 11.70 -5.68 -4.80
CA ALA A 151 11.72 -5.52 -6.26
C ALA A 151 11.03 -4.22 -6.73
N ASN A 152 9.99 -3.78 -6.05
CA ASN A 152 9.21 -2.58 -6.38
C ASN A 152 9.64 -1.32 -5.61
N GLY A 153 10.84 -1.33 -5.00
CA GLY A 153 11.34 -0.26 -4.14
C GLY A 153 11.02 -0.50 -2.66
N VAL A 154 11.52 0.39 -1.80
CA VAL A 154 11.38 0.28 -0.34
C VAL A 154 11.00 1.62 0.25
N ILE A 155 10.08 1.62 1.19
CA ILE A 155 9.77 2.77 2.05
C ILE A 155 10.27 2.44 3.45
N LEU A 156 11.38 3.10 3.84
CA LEU A 156 11.96 2.97 5.16
C LEU A 156 11.31 3.96 6.11
N ILE A 157 10.82 3.47 7.21
CA ILE A 157 10.17 4.25 8.27
C ILE A 157 11.08 4.21 9.49
N THR A 158 11.52 5.36 9.95
CA THR A 158 12.26 5.50 11.20
C THR A 158 11.30 6.04 12.25
N THR A 159 11.17 5.34 13.37
CA THR A 159 10.30 5.76 14.46
C THR A 159 11.06 6.58 15.49
N LYS A 160 10.35 7.45 16.19
CA LYS A 160 10.88 8.26 17.29
C LYS A 160 11.38 7.37 18.42
N LYS A 161 12.41 7.86 19.12
CA LYS A 161 12.99 7.22 20.31
C LYS A 161 13.32 8.23 21.39
N GLY A 162 13.56 7.78 22.58
CA GLY A 162 14.10 8.60 23.66
C GLY A 162 15.43 9.23 23.27
N LYS A 163 15.79 10.34 23.90
CA LYS A 163 17.09 11.02 23.70
C LYS A 163 17.70 11.31 25.08
N ALA A 164 19.02 11.07 25.20
CA ALA A 164 19.76 11.36 26.43
C ALA A 164 19.63 12.85 26.78
N GLY A 165 19.45 13.14 28.07
CA GLY A 165 19.30 14.50 28.58
C GLY A 165 17.97 15.18 28.26
N MET A 166 17.03 14.48 27.62
CA MET A 166 15.74 15.04 27.23
C MET A 166 14.60 14.52 28.12
N GLN A 167 13.72 15.41 28.55
CA GLN A 167 12.42 15.11 29.12
C GLN A 167 11.38 15.95 28.38
N ARG A 168 10.55 15.31 27.56
CA ARG A 168 9.58 16.02 26.72
C ARG A 168 8.26 15.27 26.71
N ILE A 169 7.20 15.99 26.99
CA ILE A 169 5.82 15.54 26.82
C ILE A 169 5.24 16.35 25.67
N VAL A 170 4.65 15.67 24.68
CA VAL A 170 4.03 16.31 23.53
C VAL A 170 2.61 15.80 23.43
N PHE A 171 1.66 16.73 23.45
CA PHE A 171 0.27 16.49 23.13
C PHE A 171 -0.05 17.13 21.78
N ASN A 172 -0.53 16.33 20.84
CA ASN A 172 -1.01 16.80 19.54
C ASN A 172 -2.51 16.53 19.42
N SER A 173 -3.26 17.54 18.99
CA SER A 173 -4.67 17.40 18.65
C SER A 173 -4.88 17.93 17.23
N ASN A 174 -5.52 17.16 16.37
CA ASN A 174 -5.82 17.54 15.01
C ASN A 174 -7.29 17.27 14.72
N LEU A 175 -7.97 18.26 14.15
CA LEU A 175 -9.33 18.17 13.65
C LEU A 175 -9.32 18.43 12.14
N THR A 176 -9.83 17.49 11.37
CA THR A 176 -10.00 17.62 9.92
C THR A 176 -11.48 17.57 9.59
N ILE A 177 -11.94 18.47 8.75
CA ILE A 177 -13.29 18.49 8.21
C ILE A 177 -13.19 18.26 6.71
N ASP A 178 -13.86 17.21 6.23
CA ASP A 178 -13.89 16.83 4.83
C ASP A 178 -15.25 17.20 4.24
N HIS A 179 -15.26 17.79 3.05
CA HIS A 179 -16.47 18.12 2.31
C HIS A 179 -16.38 17.52 0.90
N ALA A 180 -17.50 17.00 0.40
CA ALA A 180 -17.57 16.48 -0.96
C ALA A 180 -17.56 17.65 -1.96
N ILE A 181 -16.55 17.66 -2.83
CA ILE A 181 -16.39 18.63 -3.93
C ILE A 181 -16.27 17.86 -5.25
N CYS A 182 -16.33 18.56 -6.36
CA CYS A 182 -16.23 17.97 -7.70
C CYS A 182 -17.30 16.87 -7.94
N LEU A 183 -18.51 17.13 -7.45
CA LEU A 183 -19.67 16.27 -7.71
C LEU A 183 -20.02 16.31 -9.21
N PRO A 184 -20.57 15.22 -9.77
CA PRO A 184 -21.02 15.23 -11.14
C PRO A 184 -22.06 16.31 -11.39
N GLU A 185 -21.91 17.09 -12.45
CA GLU A 185 -22.94 18.00 -12.92
C GLU A 185 -23.97 17.26 -13.73
N PHE A 186 -25.22 17.42 -13.39
CA PHE A 186 -26.35 16.79 -14.07
C PHE A 186 -27.23 17.85 -14.73
N GLN A 187 -27.97 17.43 -15.73
CA GLN A 187 -28.97 18.28 -16.35
C GLN A 187 -30.13 18.55 -15.38
N ASP A 188 -30.69 19.75 -15.40
CA ASP A 188 -31.77 20.24 -14.53
C ASP A 188 -33.00 20.77 -15.32
N LYS A 189 -33.00 20.58 -16.65
CA LYS A 189 -33.99 21.16 -17.56
C LYS A 189 -35.12 20.18 -17.95
N TYR A 190 -34.82 18.88 -17.99
CA TYR A 190 -35.75 17.85 -18.45
C TYR A 190 -36.14 16.93 -17.32
N GLY A 191 -37.45 16.68 -17.17
CA GLY A 191 -37.98 15.70 -16.24
C GLY A 191 -37.92 14.28 -16.76
N ALA A 192 -38.19 13.30 -15.90
CA ALA A 192 -38.30 11.92 -16.29
C ALA A 192 -39.66 11.64 -17.00
N SER A 193 -39.65 10.91 -18.13
CA SER A 193 -40.84 10.42 -18.78
C SER A 193 -41.23 9.01 -18.32
N GLY A 194 -40.56 8.48 -17.34
CA GLY A 194 -40.73 7.18 -16.71
C GLY A 194 -39.59 6.94 -15.73
N ALA A 195 -39.55 5.76 -15.08
CA ALA A 195 -38.55 5.46 -14.06
C ALA A 195 -37.11 5.49 -14.56
N THR A 196 -36.87 5.34 -15.85
CA THR A 196 -35.53 5.14 -16.44
C THR A 196 -35.23 5.98 -17.66
N SER A 197 -36.19 6.84 -18.11
CA SER A 197 -35.96 7.65 -19.31
C SER A 197 -36.25 9.13 -19.05
N TRP A 198 -35.44 9.99 -19.67
CA TRP A 198 -35.70 11.43 -19.72
C TRP A 198 -36.74 11.77 -20.75
N GLY A 199 -37.65 12.68 -20.39
CA GLY A 199 -38.57 13.24 -21.35
C GLY A 199 -37.83 14.04 -22.42
N THR A 200 -38.24 13.87 -23.66
CA THR A 200 -37.72 14.68 -24.79
C THR A 200 -38.25 16.11 -24.78
N VAL A 201 -39.27 16.38 -23.98
CA VAL A 201 -39.87 17.70 -23.83
C VAL A 201 -39.90 18.05 -22.36
N PRO A 202 -39.49 19.25 -21.97
CA PRO A 202 -39.68 19.74 -20.60
C PRO A 202 -41.16 19.80 -20.24
N GLU A 203 -42.00 19.41 -21.12
CA GLU A 203 -43.38 19.70 -21.24
C GLU A 203 -44.18 18.44 -21.52
N ASN A 204 -44.81 17.95 -20.51
CA ASN A 204 -46.22 17.71 -20.75
C ASN A 204 -46.83 19.07 -21.14
N ALA A 205 -47.74 19.13 -22.12
CA ALA A 205 -48.29 20.33 -22.74
C ALA A 205 -48.92 21.38 -21.79
N ASN A 206 -48.79 21.21 -20.48
CA ASN A 206 -49.16 22.13 -19.38
C ASN A 206 -47.96 22.49 -18.53
N SER A 207 -46.79 22.51 -19.06
CA SER A 207 -45.46 22.64 -18.51
C SER A 207 -45.36 23.56 -17.29
N THR A 208 -45.34 22.94 -16.12
CA THR A 208 -44.63 23.51 -14.99
C THR A 208 -43.14 23.15 -15.16
N PRO A 209 -42.22 24.12 -15.13
CA PRO A 209 -40.80 23.82 -15.09
C PRO A 209 -40.52 22.80 -14.01
N ILE A 210 -39.71 21.78 -14.29
CA ILE A 210 -39.33 20.82 -13.26
C ILE A 210 -38.58 21.58 -12.15
N LYS A 211 -38.93 21.29 -10.92
CA LYS A 211 -38.12 21.68 -9.78
C LYS A 211 -36.99 20.63 -9.71
N ALA A 212 -35.78 21.02 -10.04
CA ALA A 212 -34.62 20.16 -9.82
C ALA A 212 -34.26 20.16 -8.33
N TYR A 213 -33.96 18.98 -7.81
CA TYR A 213 -33.46 18.78 -6.44
C TYR A 213 -31.96 18.49 -6.50
N ASP A 214 -31.18 19.03 -5.54
CA ASP A 214 -29.76 18.70 -5.37
C ASP A 214 -29.59 17.38 -4.58
N ASN A 215 -30.19 16.32 -5.13
CA ASN A 215 -30.16 14.99 -4.48
C ASN A 215 -28.77 14.46 -4.22
N VAL A 216 -27.78 14.84 -5.05
CA VAL A 216 -26.41 14.39 -4.93
C VAL A 216 -25.69 15.17 -3.83
N GLY A 217 -25.83 16.49 -3.81
CA GLY A 217 -25.28 17.31 -2.73
C GLY A 217 -25.86 16.94 -1.36
N ASP A 218 -27.18 16.75 -1.29
CA ASP A 218 -27.91 16.40 -0.05
C ASP A 218 -27.61 14.98 0.47
N TYR A 219 -27.07 14.09 -0.38
CA TYR A 219 -26.66 12.74 0.03
C TYR A 219 -25.42 12.76 0.90
N PHE A 220 -24.45 13.62 0.59
CA PHE A 220 -23.20 13.70 1.33
C PHE A 220 -23.31 14.63 2.54
N SER A 221 -22.61 14.27 3.59
CA SER A 221 -22.46 15.11 4.78
C SER A 221 -21.00 15.52 4.95
N ASN A 222 -20.74 16.44 5.88
CA ASN A 222 -19.36 16.74 6.26
C ASN A 222 -18.77 15.56 7.02
N GLY A 223 -17.62 15.09 6.56
CA GLY A 223 -16.76 14.17 7.28
C GLY A 223 -16.02 14.92 8.38
N VAL A 224 -15.77 14.26 9.50
CA VAL A 224 -15.00 14.83 10.62
C VAL A 224 -14.04 13.78 11.13
N THR A 225 -12.76 14.13 11.20
CA THR A 225 -11.71 13.28 11.76
C THR A 225 -11.02 14.01 12.91
N ALA A 226 -11.06 13.44 14.10
CA ALA A 226 -10.32 13.91 15.27
C ALA A 226 -9.21 12.92 15.60
N THR A 227 -7.97 13.39 15.64
CA THR A 227 -6.81 12.60 16.04
C THR A 227 -6.11 13.28 17.20
N ASN A 228 -6.01 12.60 18.33
CA ASN A 228 -5.33 13.06 19.51
C ASN A 228 -4.20 12.11 19.84
N SER A 229 -3.01 12.62 20.12
CA SER A 229 -1.87 11.83 20.53
C SER A 229 -1.12 12.46 21.68
N LEU A 230 -0.66 11.62 22.60
CA LEU A 230 0.21 11.98 23.70
C LEU A 230 1.49 11.17 23.59
N SER A 231 2.65 11.82 23.57
CA SER A 231 3.93 11.13 23.61
C SER A 231 4.80 11.65 24.74
N ILE A 232 5.54 10.74 25.33
CA ILE A 232 6.50 11.00 26.41
C ILE A 232 7.86 10.51 25.92
N MET A 233 8.81 11.39 25.93
CA MET A 233 10.19 11.12 25.55
C MET A 233 11.09 11.48 26.71
N THR A 234 11.83 10.51 27.21
CA THR A 234 12.75 10.71 28.31
C THR A 234 14.00 9.87 28.10
N GLY A 235 15.11 10.23 28.75
CA GLY A 235 16.29 9.43 28.68
C GLY A 235 17.48 10.00 29.49
N LYS A 236 18.25 9.06 30.02
CA LYS A 236 19.62 9.25 30.49
C LYS A 236 20.58 8.66 29.45
N GLU A 237 21.89 8.88 29.62
CA GLU A 237 22.92 8.37 28.68
C GLU A 237 22.77 6.88 28.37
N LYS A 238 22.50 6.08 29.40
CA LYS A 238 22.41 4.61 29.27
C LYS A 238 21.03 4.05 29.01
N MET A 239 19.97 4.85 29.11
CA MET A 239 18.60 4.35 29.03
C MET A 239 17.67 5.43 28.48
N GLN A 240 16.97 5.15 27.40
CA GLN A 240 16.16 6.11 26.65
C GLN A 240 14.82 5.51 26.32
N THR A 241 13.77 6.13 26.81
CA THR A 241 12.39 5.65 26.72
C THR A 241 11.56 6.56 25.83
N TYR A 242 10.76 5.97 24.96
CA TYR A 242 9.69 6.60 24.23
C TYR A 242 8.39 5.86 24.49
N PHE A 243 7.35 6.59 24.85
CA PHE A 243 6.00 6.07 24.98
C PHE A 243 5.05 6.98 24.23
N SER A 244 4.10 6.41 23.51
CA SER A 244 2.99 7.17 22.91
C SER A 244 1.66 6.42 22.97
N TYR A 245 0.60 7.23 23.06
CA TYR A 245 -0.78 6.79 22.84
C TYR A 245 -1.45 7.72 21.85
N ALA A 246 -2.13 7.16 20.85
CA ALA A 246 -2.94 7.94 19.90
C ALA A 246 -4.33 7.33 19.74
N ASN A 247 -5.32 8.23 19.62
CA ASN A 247 -6.69 7.89 19.28
C ASN A 247 -7.11 8.65 18.02
N THR A 248 -7.71 7.95 17.07
CA THR A 248 -8.37 8.55 15.91
C THR A 248 -9.83 8.14 15.89
N THR A 249 -10.72 9.12 15.88
CA THR A 249 -12.17 8.91 15.71
C THR A 249 -12.61 9.71 14.48
N ALA A 250 -13.29 9.05 13.55
CA ALA A 250 -13.73 9.70 12.32
C ALA A 250 -15.14 9.27 11.91
N LYS A 251 -15.86 10.23 11.31
CA LYS A 251 -17.09 10.08 10.55
C LYS A 251 -16.77 10.47 9.10
N GLY A 252 -17.12 9.63 8.14
CA GLY A 252 -16.90 9.92 6.71
C GLY A 252 -17.97 10.86 6.13
N ILE A 253 -17.77 11.24 4.86
CA ILE A 253 -18.76 12.06 4.12
C ILE A 253 -20.06 11.30 3.82
N VAL A 254 -20.06 9.97 3.94
CA VAL A 254 -21.27 9.14 4.01
C VAL A 254 -21.55 8.87 5.48
N ASP A 255 -22.70 9.30 5.97
CA ASP A 255 -23.04 9.40 7.41
C ASP A 255 -22.79 8.14 8.24
N VAL A 256 -22.98 6.97 7.67
CA VAL A 256 -22.87 5.68 8.36
C VAL A 256 -21.45 5.15 8.44
N ASN A 257 -20.53 5.72 7.66
CA ASN A 257 -19.13 5.32 7.66
C ASN A 257 -18.40 5.92 8.86
N LYS A 258 -17.88 5.06 9.75
CA LYS A 258 -17.22 5.48 11.00
C LYS A 258 -15.95 4.68 11.22
N LEU A 259 -14.93 5.35 11.76
CA LEU A 259 -13.64 4.74 12.12
C LEU A 259 -13.28 5.10 13.56
N GLN A 260 -12.80 4.10 14.31
CA GLN A 260 -12.15 4.25 15.60
C GLN A 260 -10.83 3.49 15.57
N LYS A 261 -9.74 4.14 15.93
CA LYS A 261 -8.40 3.54 15.96
C LYS A 261 -7.66 3.98 17.22
N HIS A 262 -6.96 3.04 17.86
CA HIS A 262 -6.09 3.27 19.01
C HIS A 262 -4.73 2.68 18.72
N ASN A 263 -3.68 3.45 18.99
CA ASN A 263 -2.28 3.04 18.88
C ASN A 263 -1.59 3.24 20.23
N ILE A 264 -0.79 2.26 20.64
CA ILE A 264 0.12 2.36 21.77
C ILE A 264 1.49 1.96 21.27
N THR A 265 2.50 2.82 21.49
CA THR A 265 3.88 2.52 21.15
C THR A 265 4.75 2.64 22.41
N PHE A 266 5.58 1.65 22.64
CA PHE A 266 6.61 1.66 23.67
C PHE A 266 7.95 1.27 23.06
N ARG A 267 8.96 2.11 23.23
CA ARG A 267 10.33 1.84 22.78
C ARG A 267 11.33 2.15 23.89
N GLU A 268 12.23 1.23 24.11
CA GLU A 268 13.31 1.35 25.06
C GLU A 268 14.63 1.08 24.37
N THR A 269 15.60 1.99 24.55
CA THR A 269 16.98 1.80 24.09
C THR A 269 17.89 1.82 25.32
N ALA A 270 18.66 0.76 25.52
CA ALA A 270 19.57 0.60 26.62
C ALA A 270 21.02 0.38 26.15
N SER A 271 21.97 1.14 26.71
CA SER A 271 23.42 0.97 26.50
C SER A 271 24.04 0.30 27.71
N LEU A 272 24.65 -0.87 27.49
CA LEU A 272 25.24 -1.72 28.54
C LEU A 272 26.72 -1.94 28.29
N PHE A 273 27.45 -2.39 29.33
CA PHE A 273 28.88 -2.73 29.26
C PHE A 273 29.75 -1.58 28.70
N ASN A 274 29.58 -0.38 29.26
CA ASN A 274 30.30 0.83 28.83
C ASN A 274 30.08 1.12 27.33
N ASP A 275 28.80 1.13 26.92
CA ASP A 275 28.31 1.41 25.56
C ASP A 275 28.74 0.40 24.47
N ARG A 276 29.25 -0.78 24.93
CA ARG A 276 29.59 -1.85 23.99
C ARG A 276 28.35 -2.59 23.45
N LEU A 277 27.30 -2.76 24.26
CA LEU A 277 26.07 -3.41 23.86
C LEU A 277 24.92 -2.41 23.88
N THR A 278 24.31 -2.17 22.73
CA THR A 278 23.07 -1.41 22.60
C THR A 278 21.93 -2.35 22.33
N LEU A 279 20.91 -2.34 23.21
CA LEU A 279 19.65 -3.02 23.02
C LEU A 279 18.58 -1.99 22.65
N ASP A 280 17.75 -2.28 21.64
CA ASP A 280 16.63 -1.44 21.23
C ASP A 280 15.40 -2.33 21.04
N ALA A 281 14.41 -2.18 21.92
CA ALA A 281 13.15 -2.90 21.90
C ALA A 281 12.01 -1.95 21.57
N ASN A 282 11.17 -2.30 20.60
CA ASN A 282 10.03 -1.51 20.19
C ASN A 282 8.78 -2.41 20.08
N VAL A 283 7.69 -1.98 20.70
CA VAL A 283 6.38 -2.65 20.63
C VAL A 283 5.33 -1.62 20.21
N ASN A 284 4.61 -1.93 19.15
CA ASN A 284 3.45 -1.17 18.71
C ASN A 284 2.20 -2.06 18.74
N LEU A 285 1.17 -1.61 19.45
CA LEU A 285 -0.12 -2.26 19.53
C LEU A 285 -1.16 -1.37 18.88
N MET A 286 -1.99 -1.93 18.01
CA MET A 286 -3.06 -1.20 17.34
C MET A 286 -4.37 -1.96 17.37
N THR A 287 -5.46 -1.25 17.67
CA THR A 287 -6.83 -1.71 17.46
C THR A 287 -7.56 -0.75 16.52
N GLN A 288 -8.33 -1.30 15.59
CA GLN A 288 -9.13 -0.51 14.66
C GLN A 288 -10.51 -1.15 14.50
N LYS A 289 -11.53 -0.28 14.43
CA LYS A 289 -12.89 -0.68 14.09
C LYS A 289 -13.43 0.29 13.04
N ILE A 290 -13.87 -0.26 11.91
CA ILE A 290 -14.51 0.50 10.84
C ILE A 290 -15.92 -0.05 10.67
N LYS A 291 -16.90 0.84 10.61
CA LYS A 291 -18.30 0.50 10.31
C LYS A 291 -18.67 1.04 8.94
N ASN A 292 -19.42 0.24 8.20
CA ASN A 292 -20.08 0.62 6.95
C ASN A 292 -19.13 1.31 5.97
N ARG A 293 -17.99 0.67 5.69
CA ARG A 293 -17.07 1.11 4.63
C ARG A 293 -17.82 1.08 3.30
N PRO A 294 -17.85 2.19 2.53
CA PRO A 294 -18.52 2.23 1.24
C PRO A 294 -17.93 1.19 0.29
N THR A 295 -18.80 0.50 -0.43
CA THR A 295 -18.38 -0.38 -1.53
C THR A 295 -18.10 0.48 -2.75
N SER A 296 -16.95 0.25 -3.40
CA SER A 296 -16.59 0.87 -4.66
C SER A 296 -16.98 -0.03 -5.84
N GLY A 297 -17.04 0.55 -7.04
CA GLY A 297 -17.33 -0.18 -8.27
C GLY A 297 -18.59 0.32 -8.99
N GLY A 298 -18.89 -0.29 -10.15
CA GLY A 298 -19.85 0.25 -11.09
C GLY A 298 -21.32 0.01 -10.74
N TYR A 299 -21.68 -1.01 -9.96
CA TYR A 299 -23.07 -1.35 -9.69
C TYR A 299 -23.23 -2.31 -8.50
N TYR A 300 -24.46 -2.80 -8.28
CA TYR A 300 -24.90 -3.68 -7.20
C TYR A 300 -24.88 -3.01 -5.83
N MET A 301 -23.72 -3.03 -5.16
CA MET A 301 -23.61 -2.59 -3.77
C MET A 301 -23.13 -1.16 -3.61
N ASN A 302 -22.81 -0.46 -4.71
CA ASN A 302 -22.38 0.93 -4.66
C ASN A 302 -23.60 1.86 -4.57
N PRO A 303 -23.80 2.61 -3.47
CA PRO A 303 -24.96 3.49 -3.33
C PRO A 303 -25.01 4.62 -4.35
N LEU A 304 -23.85 5.00 -4.95
CA LEU A 304 -23.79 6.05 -5.95
C LEU A 304 -24.50 5.69 -7.25
N VAL A 305 -24.69 4.41 -7.56
CA VAL A 305 -25.42 3.98 -8.76
C VAL A 305 -26.88 4.43 -8.65
N GLY A 306 -27.56 4.09 -7.57
CA GLY A 306 -28.94 4.52 -7.33
C GLY A 306 -29.06 6.04 -7.19
N LEU A 307 -28.09 6.69 -6.56
CA LEU A 307 -28.04 8.14 -6.38
C LEU A 307 -27.96 8.88 -7.73
N TYR A 308 -27.06 8.45 -8.62
CA TYR A 308 -26.79 9.14 -9.89
C TYR A 308 -27.86 8.86 -10.95
N THR A 309 -28.57 7.75 -10.85
CA THR A 309 -29.68 7.41 -11.76
C THR A 309 -31.04 7.91 -11.28
N PHE A 310 -31.13 8.45 -10.04
CA PHE A 310 -32.39 8.94 -9.51
C PHE A 310 -32.93 10.16 -10.28
N PRO A 311 -34.26 10.25 -10.56
CA PRO A 311 -34.87 11.35 -11.33
C PRO A 311 -34.62 12.72 -10.71
N ARG A 312 -34.22 13.69 -11.52
CA ARG A 312 -33.88 15.05 -11.06
C ARG A 312 -35.06 15.86 -10.55
N GLY A 313 -36.23 15.61 -11.09
CA GLY A 313 -37.45 16.29 -10.70
C GLY A 313 -38.10 15.74 -9.42
N GLU A 314 -37.52 14.74 -8.80
CA GLU A 314 -38.06 14.09 -7.61
C GLU A 314 -37.14 14.28 -6.40
N ASP A 315 -37.74 14.35 -5.21
CA ASP A 315 -37.04 14.52 -3.93
C ASP A 315 -36.56 13.15 -3.39
N LEU A 316 -35.26 12.91 -3.41
CA LEU A 316 -34.66 11.73 -2.81
C LEU A 316 -34.88 11.66 -1.29
N GLY A 317 -35.14 12.80 -0.66
CA GLY A 317 -35.44 12.89 0.78
C GLY A 317 -36.65 12.05 1.22
N VAL A 318 -37.59 11.79 0.31
CA VAL A 318 -38.75 10.88 0.56
C VAL A 318 -38.26 9.46 0.90
N TYR A 319 -37.16 9.02 0.29
CA TYR A 319 -36.57 7.70 0.49
C TYR A 319 -35.49 7.66 1.58
N ARG A 320 -35.24 8.78 2.23
CA ARG A 320 -34.28 8.92 3.33
C ARG A 320 -34.96 9.11 4.67
N ASN A 321 -35.87 10.10 4.74
CA ASN A 321 -36.40 10.64 6.00
C ASN A 321 -37.41 9.66 6.62
N ASN A 322 -37.46 9.62 7.97
CA ASN A 322 -38.35 8.74 8.73
C ASN A 322 -38.32 7.28 8.30
N ASN A 323 -37.10 6.77 7.98
CA ASN A 323 -36.89 5.44 7.42
C ASN A 323 -37.60 5.22 6.06
N GLY A 324 -37.74 6.28 5.24
CA GLY A 324 -38.35 6.20 3.92
C GLY A 324 -37.72 5.17 2.94
N PHE A 325 -36.52 4.67 3.25
CA PHE A 325 -35.88 3.57 2.54
C PHE A 325 -36.53 2.20 2.80
N GLU A 326 -37.50 2.11 3.73
CA GLU A 326 -38.24 0.91 4.09
C GLU A 326 -39.73 1.07 3.84
N LYS A 327 -40.38 0.00 3.39
CA LYS A 327 -41.81 -0.15 3.29
C LYS A 327 -42.21 -1.49 3.89
N TYR A 328 -43.22 -1.51 4.76
CA TYR A 328 -43.74 -2.73 5.33
C TYR A 328 -44.40 -3.60 4.26
N ASP A 329 -44.03 -4.86 4.18
CA ASP A 329 -44.61 -5.86 3.30
C ASP A 329 -45.47 -6.80 4.11
N GLU A 330 -46.80 -6.75 3.89
CA GLU A 330 -47.78 -7.54 4.62
C GLU A 330 -47.64 -9.04 4.38
N SER A 331 -47.20 -9.44 3.17
CA SER A 331 -47.06 -10.86 2.83
C SER A 331 -45.91 -11.52 3.57
N ARG A 332 -44.89 -10.75 3.92
CA ARG A 332 -43.69 -11.21 4.64
C ARG A 332 -43.67 -10.79 6.09
N ALA A 333 -44.63 -9.95 6.51
CA ALA A 333 -44.72 -9.36 7.86
C ALA A 333 -43.41 -8.71 8.32
N MET A 334 -42.74 -7.98 7.42
CA MET A 334 -41.47 -7.29 7.71
C MET A 334 -41.24 -6.08 6.80
N PRO A 335 -40.40 -5.11 7.19
CA PRO A 335 -39.97 -4.03 6.30
C PRO A 335 -39.02 -4.57 5.23
N LEU A 336 -39.28 -4.21 3.98
CA LEU A 336 -38.43 -4.45 2.82
C LEU A 336 -37.96 -3.11 2.22
N GLN A 337 -37.06 -3.17 1.25
CA GLN A 337 -36.54 -1.99 0.57
C GLN A 337 -37.66 -1.23 -0.13
N ASN A 338 -37.72 0.09 0.09
CA ASN A 338 -38.60 1.02 -0.61
C ASN A 338 -37.80 1.79 -1.67
N TRP A 339 -38.24 1.73 -2.91
CA TRP A 339 -37.60 2.45 -4.01
C TRP A 339 -38.62 2.85 -5.06
N TYR A 340 -38.31 3.83 -5.91
CA TYR A 340 -39.21 4.39 -6.92
C TYR A 340 -39.42 3.45 -8.13
N THR A 341 -38.57 2.46 -8.32
CA THR A 341 -38.61 1.51 -9.42
C THR A 341 -38.34 0.09 -8.94
N GLU A 342 -38.40 -0.88 -9.84
CA GLU A 342 -38.06 -2.27 -9.55
C GLU A 342 -36.62 -2.41 -9.02
N ILE A 343 -36.50 -3.16 -7.93
CA ILE A 343 -35.23 -3.36 -7.22
C ILE A 343 -34.44 -4.47 -7.91
N ASN A 344 -33.26 -4.11 -8.43
CA ASN A 344 -32.31 -5.02 -9.05
C ASN A 344 -30.87 -4.53 -8.83
N GLY A 345 -29.87 -5.24 -9.34
CA GLY A 345 -28.46 -4.92 -9.14
C GLY A 345 -28.04 -3.51 -9.60
N PHE A 346 -28.76 -2.90 -10.52
CA PHE A 346 -28.50 -1.56 -11.04
C PHE A 346 -29.42 -0.49 -10.46
N SER A 347 -30.43 -0.87 -9.71
CA SER A 347 -31.42 0.04 -9.14
C SER A 347 -31.75 -0.36 -7.71
N GLN A 348 -31.10 0.27 -6.79
CA GLN A 348 -31.34 0.12 -5.35
C GLN A 348 -31.31 1.47 -4.66
N ASN A 349 -32.10 1.61 -3.60
CA ASN A 349 -32.11 2.81 -2.78
C ASN A 349 -30.74 3.00 -2.11
N PRO A 350 -30.04 4.14 -2.32
CA PRO A 350 -28.74 4.41 -1.69
C PRO A 350 -28.80 4.38 -0.16
N TYR A 351 -29.91 4.78 0.44
CA TYR A 351 -30.07 4.76 1.91
C TYR A 351 -30.36 3.34 2.45
N TRP A 352 -30.98 2.48 1.66
CA TRP A 352 -31.06 1.06 2.00
C TRP A 352 -29.68 0.44 2.03
N LEU A 353 -28.87 0.66 0.99
CA LEU A 353 -27.51 0.11 0.90
C LEU A 353 -26.64 0.59 2.07
N THR A 354 -26.77 1.81 2.53
CA THR A 354 -26.00 2.33 3.65
C THR A 354 -26.52 1.90 5.03
N ASN A 355 -27.81 1.64 5.18
CA ASN A 355 -28.42 1.34 6.48
C ASN A 355 -28.77 -0.15 6.67
N ARG A 356 -29.02 -0.91 5.60
CA ARG A 356 -29.42 -2.34 5.65
C ARG A 356 -28.41 -3.28 5.02
N VAL A 357 -27.37 -2.74 4.38
CA VAL A 357 -26.19 -3.51 4.00
C VAL A 357 -25.03 -3.02 4.86
N THR A 358 -24.93 -3.60 6.05
CA THR A 358 -24.01 -3.11 7.08
C THR A 358 -22.78 -4.02 7.19
N GLY A 359 -21.61 -3.41 7.32
CA GLY A 359 -20.34 -4.09 7.52
C GLY A 359 -19.58 -3.59 8.74
N THR A 360 -18.85 -4.47 9.38
CA THR A 360 -17.93 -4.11 10.47
C THR A 360 -16.59 -4.80 10.25
N ASP A 361 -15.55 -4.01 10.09
CA ASP A 361 -14.16 -4.45 10.10
C ASP A 361 -13.54 -4.19 11.47
N LYS A 362 -12.91 -5.20 12.04
CA LYS A 362 -12.12 -5.08 13.27
C LYS A 362 -10.73 -5.63 13.00
N ARG A 363 -9.71 -4.83 13.27
CA ARG A 363 -8.31 -5.23 13.18
C ARG A 363 -7.63 -5.07 14.52
N PHE A 364 -6.87 -6.08 14.89
CA PHE A 364 -5.88 -6.02 15.96
C PHE A 364 -4.50 -6.31 15.35
N ARG A 365 -3.51 -5.50 15.70
CA ARG A 365 -2.12 -5.71 15.25
C ARG A 365 -1.16 -5.55 16.39
N THR A 366 -0.17 -6.42 16.42
CA THR A 366 1.03 -6.31 17.27
C THR A 366 2.26 -6.35 16.39
N LEU A 367 3.07 -5.31 16.46
CA LEU A 367 4.39 -5.26 15.86
C LEU A 367 5.40 -5.13 16.99
N ALA A 368 6.28 -6.12 17.14
CA ALA A 368 7.31 -6.12 18.17
C ALA A 368 8.67 -6.43 17.57
N SER A 369 9.66 -5.61 17.86
CA SER A 369 11.04 -5.79 17.39
C SER A 369 12.05 -5.66 18.52
N LEU A 370 13.13 -6.41 18.40
CA LEU A 370 14.28 -6.36 19.29
C LEU A 370 15.55 -6.32 18.43
N SER A 371 16.42 -5.38 18.73
CA SER A 371 17.74 -5.24 18.10
C SER A 371 18.82 -5.23 19.17
N ALA A 372 19.88 -5.99 18.95
CA ALA A 372 21.07 -6.02 19.76
C ALA A 372 22.28 -5.69 18.90
N ASN A 373 23.02 -4.63 19.23
CA ASN A 373 24.25 -4.25 18.56
C ASN A 373 25.41 -4.32 19.55
N LEU A 374 26.38 -5.20 19.28
CA LEU A 374 27.57 -5.39 20.10
C LEU A 374 28.81 -4.83 19.39
N LYS A 375 29.38 -3.78 19.93
CA LYS A 375 30.67 -3.22 19.51
C LYS A 375 31.81 -4.04 20.07
N ILE A 376 32.49 -4.81 19.23
CA ILE A 376 33.61 -5.66 19.64
C ILE A 376 34.89 -4.84 19.66
N THR A 377 35.14 -4.07 18.59
CA THR A 377 36.21 -3.08 18.47
C THR A 377 35.65 -1.78 17.92
N ASP A 378 36.46 -0.74 17.75
CA ASP A 378 36.02 0.53 17.16
C ASP A 378 35.65 0.42 15.69
N TRP A 379 36.17 -0.57 15.01
CA TRP A 379 35.94 -0.81 13.58
C TRP A 379 35.10 -2.06 13.26
N PHE A 380 34.77 -2.88 14.29
CA PHE A 380 34.02 -4.13 14.11
C PHE A 380 32.89 -4.24 15.13
N SER A 381 31.69 -4.45 14.65
CA SER A 381 30.51 -4.72 15.45
C SER A 381 29.66 -5.82 14.85
N VAL A 382 28.86 -6.46 15.70
CA VAL A 382 27.86 -7.45 15.27
C VAL A 382 26.48 -6.99 15.72
N GLN A 383 25.48 -7.24 14.86
CA GLN A 383 24.09 -6.91 15.12
C GLN A 383 23.22 -8.13 14.93
N ALA A 384 22.27 -8.35 15.83
CA ALA A 384 21.18 -9.30 15.66
C ALA A 384 19.85 -8.58 15.83
N ARG A 385 18.87 -8.87 14.96
CA ARG A 385 17.52 -8.32 15.05
C ARG A 385 16.47 -9.41 14.91
N GLY A 386 15.38 -9.23 15.63
CA GLY A 386 14.17 -10.04 15.50
C GLY A 386 12.94 -9.16 15.43
N ASN A 387 11.94 -9.59 14.64
CA ASN A 387 10.65 -8.93 14.54
C ASN A 387 9.53 -9.95 14.47
N VAL A 388 8.44 -9.63 15.15
CA VAL A 388 7.17 -10.34 15.05
C VAL A 388 6.10 -9.33 14.66
N ASP A 389 5.36 -9.63 13.59
CA ASP A 389 4.24 -8.83 13.12
C ASP A 389 3.01 -9.73 13.00
N TYR A 390 2.00 -9.47 13.81
CA TYR A 390 0.76 -10.24 13.87
C TYR A 390 -0.42 -9.33 13.60
N ILE A 391 -1.25 -9.71 12.62
CA ILE A 391 -2.50 -9.04 12.26
C ILE A 391 -3.63 -10.04 12.38
N ASN A 392 -4.71 -9.64 13.06
CA ASN A 392 -5.96 -10.39 13.13
C ASN A 392 -7.11 -9.51 12.64
N ASP A 393 -7.67 -9.88 11.51
CA ASP A 393 -8.80 -9.21 10.87
C ASP A 393 -10.08 -10.01 11.05
N ASN A 394 -11.12 -9.35 11.53
CA ASN A 394 -12.47 -9.89 11.61
C ASN A 394 -13.42 -9.02 10.81
N TYR A 395 -14.14 -9.63 9.90
CA TYR A 395 -15.16 -8.98 9.09
C TYR A 395 -16.52 -9.63 9.27
N ASP A 396 -17.54 -8.78 9.32
CA ASP A 396 -18.93 -9.18 9.49
C ASP A 396 -19.80 -8.29 8.60
N GLN A 397 -20.48 -8.89 7.60
CA GLN A 397 -21.40 -8.15 6.71
C GLN A 397 -22.78 -8.76 6.73
N LYS A 398 -23.77 -7.92 6.89
CA LYS A 398 -25.18 -8.25 6.96
C LYS A 398 -25.93 -7.55 5.83
N MET A 399 -26.60 -8.32 4.99
CA MET A 399 -27.47 -7.82 3.96
C MET A 399 -28.87 -8.26 4.30
N TYR A 400 -29.74 -7.29 4.58
CA TYR A 400 -31.10 -7.55 5.04
C TYR A 400 -32.00 -8.05 3.90
N ALA A 401 -33.06 -8.79 4.25
CA ALA A 401 -34.16 -9.16 3.37
C ALA A 401 -34.72 -7.91 2.68
N GLY A 402 -34.91 -7.95 1.36
CA GLY A 402 -35.26 -6.78 0.54
C GLY A 402 -34.10 -6.16 -0.24
N THR A 403 -32.85 -6.58 0.01
CA THR A 403 -31.71 -6.28 -0.86
C THR A 403 -31.90 -7.01 -2.21
N ALA A 404 -31.46 -6.40 -3.30
CA ALA A 404 -31.63 -6.96 -4.67
C ALA A 404 -31.28 -8.44 -4.76
N ALA A 405 -32.11 -9.22 -5.49
CA ALA A 405 -31.95 -10.67 -5.66
C ALA A 405 -30.64 -11.04 -6.39
N ASP A 406 -30.08 -10.10 -7.15
CA ASP A 406 -28.77 -10.25 -7.77
C ASP A 406 -27.63 -10.44 -6.75
N VAL A 407 -27.83 -9.96 -5.51
CA VAL A 407 -26.81 -9.90 -4.47
C VAL A 407 -27.13 -10.76 -3.27
N ALA A 408 -28.39 -10.80 -2.84
CA ALA A 408 -28.81 -11.47 -1.61
C ALA A 408 -30.06 -12.33 -1.83
N HIS A 409 -30.20 -13.34 -0.98
CA HIS A 409 -31.42 -14.13 -0.93
C HIS A 409 -32.58 -13.32 -0.33
N GLN A 410 -33.81 -13.69 -0.63
CA GLN A 410 -35.00 -13.04 -0.06
C GLN A 410 -35.02 -12.97 1.49
N ASN A 411 -34.33 -13.85 2.19
CA ASN A 411 -34.17 -13.83 3.63
C ASN A 411 -32.94 -13.08 4.12
N GLY A 412 -32.16 -12.48 3.18
CA GLY A 412 -30.89 -11.81 3.45
C GLY A 412 -29.67 -12.70 3.22
N ARG A 413 -28.51 -12.08 3.34
CA ARG A 413 -27.18 -12.73 3.19
C ARG A 413 -26.29 -12.33 4.35
N TYR A 414 -25.48 -13.27 4.82
CA TYR A 414 -24.52 -13.07 5.90
C TYR A 414 -23.14 -13.51 5.45
N ILE A 415 -22.14 -12.61 5.62
CA ILE A 415 -20.74 -12.90 5.36
C ILE A 415 -19.98 -12.73 6.67
N LYS A 416 -19.15 -13.70 7.01
CA LYS A 416 -18.28 -13.65 8.17
C LYS A 416 -16.90 -14.13 7.78
N MET A 417 -15.86 -13.34 8.09
CA MET A 417 -14.47 -13.69 7.83
C MET A 417 -13.60 -13.44 9.05
N ASN A 418 -12.69 -14.38 9.30
CA ASN A 418 -11.55 -14.20 10.19
C ASN A 418 -10.27 -14.49 9.40
N ARG A 419 -9.28 -13.61 9.50
CA ARG A 419 -7.97 -13.78 8.88
C ARG A 419 -6.87 -13.41 9.85
N GLN A 420 -5.84 -14.24 9.91
CA GLN A 420 -4.66 -14.05 10.72
C GLN A 420 -3.44 -14.08 9.80
N ASP A 421 -2.70 -12.98 9.76
CA ASP A 421 -1.40 -12.88 9.10
C ASP A 421 -0.33 -12.79 10.18
N PHE A 422 0.69 -13.62 10.06
CA PHE A 422 1.78 -13.70 11.01
C PHE A 422 3.11 -13.71 10.28
N MET A 423 4.03 -12.83 10.67
CA MET A 423 5.38 -12.77 10.15
C MET A 423 6.39 -12.81 11.28
N VAL A 424 7.40 -13.64 11.09
CA VAL A 424 8.62 -13.64 11.91
C VAL A 424 9.80 -13.33 11.00
N TYR A 425 10.57 -12.35 11.39
CA TYR A 425 11.80 -11.97 10.72
C TYR A 425 12.96 -12.00 11.70
N GLY A 426 14.12 -12.47 11.25
CA GLY A 426 15.36 -12.40 11.99
C GLY A 426 16.53 -12.17 11.06
N ASP A 427 17.51 -11.40 11.51
CA ASP A 427 18.79 -11.23 10.82
C ASP A 427 19.97 -11.14 11.79
N PHE A 428 21.13 -11.45 11.23
CA PHE A 428 22.42 -11.29 11.86
C PHE A 428 23.38 -10.62 10.88
N MET A 429 24.14 -9.62 11.34
CA MET A 429 25.13 -8.91 10.54
C MET A 429 26.44 -8.71 11.30
N ALA A 430 27.55 -8.94 10.61
CA ALA A 430 28.88 -8.50 11.01
C ALA A 430 29.24 -7.25 10.21
N MET A 431 29.56 -6.15 10.90
CA MET A 431 29.79 -4.84 10.30
C MET A 431 31.21 -4.36 10.54
N PHE A 432 31.82 -3.83 9.50
CA PHE A 432 33.19 -3.32 9.48
C PHE A 432 33.17 -1.86 9.03
N ASN A 433 33.65 -0.96 9.89
CA ASN A 433 33.71 0.48 9.62
C ASN A 433 35.12 0.95 9.97
N LYS A 434 35.91 1.29 8.96
CA LYS A 434 37.28 1.73 9.17
C LYS A 434 37.65 2.84 8.20
N THR A 435 38.33 3.85 8.70
CA THR A 435 38.95 4.90 7.91
C THR A 435 40.45 4.87 8.15
N TRP A 436 41.22 4.95 7.06
CA TRP A 436 42.68 5.02 7.10
C TRP A 436 43.19 5.94 5.98
N ASN A 437 43.96 6.94 6.35
CA ASN A 437 44.40 7.99 5.42
C ASN A 437 43.22 8.56 4.60
N ASP A 438 43.34 8.50 3.28
CA ASP A 438 42.33 8.98 2.33
C ASP A 438 41.18 7.98 2.07
N TRP A 439 41.23 6.78 2.65
CA TRP A 439 40.30 5.70 2.34
C TRP A 439 39.34 5.43 3.51
N SER A 440 38.10 5.11 3.18
CA SER A 440 37.10 4.61 4.13
C SER A 440 36.46 3.34 3.61
N LEU A 441 36.21 2.38 4.50
CA LEU A 441 35.48 1.15 4.22
C LEU A 441 34.31 1.02 5.20
N ASN A 442 33.10 0.90 4.66
CA ASN A 442 31.90 0.49 5.39
C ASN A 442 31.41 -0.82 4.74
N ALA A 443 31.59 -1.94 5.42
CA ALA A 443 31.20 -3.25 4.89
C ALA A 443 30.33 -4.01 5.89
N ALA A 444 29.45 -4.85 5.38
CA ALA A 444 28.68 -5.77 6.20
C ALA A 444 28.48 -7.09 5.47
N ILE A 445 28.48 -8.18 6.23
CA ILE A 445 28.07 -9.50 5.78
C ILE A 445 27.02 -10.02 6.75
N GLY A 446 25.97 -10.67 6.23
CA GLY A 446 24.89 -11.12 7.10
C GLY A 446 24.03 -12.19 6.47
N SER A 447 23.12 -12.68 7.29
CA SER A 447 22.07 -13.63 6.89
C SER A 447 20.73 -13.18 7.45
N SER A 448 19.65 -13.57 6.80
CA SER A 448 18.29 -13.30 7.30
C SER A 448 17.33 -14.43 6.98
N ILE A 449 16.30 -14.54 7.81
CA ILE A 449 15.15 -15.42 7.57
C ILE A 449 13.87 -14.61 7.74
N ASN A 450 12.95 -14.79 6.79
CA ASN A 450 11.60 -14.21 6.84
C ASN A 450 10.58 -15.31 6.61
N THR A 451 9.72 -15.54 7.59
CA THR A 451 8.62 -16.50 7.48
C THR A 451 7.29 -15.77 7.63
N THR A 452 6.44 -15.87 6.63
CA THR A 452 5.04 -15.41 6.68
C THR A 452 4.09 -16.60 6.71
N LYS A 453 3.03 -16.49 7.49
CA LYS A 453 1.99 -17.50 7.64
C LYS A 453 0.62 -16.84 7.59
N VAL A 454 -0.32 -17.44 6.86
CA VAL A 454 -1.70 -16.97 6.73
C VAL A 454 -2.65 -18.09 7.13
N ASN A 455 -3.61 -17.75 7.98
CA ASN A 455 -4.79 -18.55 8.25
C ASN A 455 -6.03 -17.68 7.98
N SER A 456 -7.01 -18.21 7.27
CA SER A 456 -8.28 -17.50 7.07
C SER A 456 -9.45 -18.49 7.00
N LEU A 457 -10.60 -18.04 7.51
CA LEU A 457 -11.88 -18.70 7.35
C LEU A 457 -12.90 -17.67 6.90
N SER A 458 -13.50 -17.89 5.74
CA SER A 458 -14.60 -17.09 5.20
C SER A 458 -15.84 -17.93 5.03
N LEU A 459 -16.95 -17.46 5.58
CA LEU A 459 -18.27 -18.05 5.46
C LEU A 459 -19.17 -17.03 4.75
N ASP A 460 -19.80 -17.42 3.67
CA ASP A 460 -20.74 -16.59 2.93
C ASP A 460 -21.97 -17.42 2.56
N SER A 461 -23.13 -17.00 3.02
CA SER A 461 -24.39 -17.66 2.65
C SER A 461 -24.79 -17.40 1.19
N GLY A 462 -24.14 -16.42 0.50
CA GLY A 462 -24.36 -16.14 -0.91
C GLY A 462 -25.83 -15.91 -1.25
N LYS A 463 -26.20 -16.35 -2.45
CA LYS A 463 -27.60 -16.35 -2.90
C LYS A 463 -28.43 -17.51 -2.32
N SER A 464 -27.83 -18.48 -1.61
CA SER A 464 -28.53 -19.46 -0.82
C SER A 464 -29.13 -18.87 0.47
N GLY A 465 -28.54 -17.79 0.96
CA GLY A 465 -29.02 -16.89 1.99
C GLY A 465 -29.16 -17.50 3.37
N LEU A 466 -30.17 -17.01 4.09
CA LEU A 466 -30.49 -17.38 5.44
C LEU A 466 -31.75 -18.26 5.49
N TYR A 467 -31.82 -19.23 6.40
CA TYR A 467 -33.04 -19.99 6.64
C TYR A 467 -34.16 -19.11 7.22
N LYS A 468 -33.85 -18.29 8.21
CA LYS A 468 -34.78 -17.30 8.81
C LYS A 468 -34.33 -15.90 8.44
N ALA A 469 -35.24 -15.07 7.96
CA ALA A 469 -34.99 -13.71 7.51
C ALA A 469 -34.35 -12.84 8.61
N ASN A 470 -33.30 -12.12 8.25
CA ASN A 470 -32.64 -11.13 9.10
C ASN A 470 -32.06 -11.66 10.43
N VAL A 471 -31.88 -12.99 10.58
CA VAL A 471 -31.22 -13.60 11.73
C VAL A 471 -29.77 -13.92 11.35
N PHE A 472 -28.85 -13.03 11.68
CA PHE A 472 -27.44 -13.08 11.25
C PHE A 472 -26.60 -13.88 12.25
N THR A 473 -26.73 -15.21 12.18
CA THR A 473 -25.94 -16.18 12.95
C THR A 473 -25.43 -17.28 12.02
N VAL A 474 -24.26 -17.85 12.33
CA VAL A 474 -23.67 -18.91 11.50
C VAL A 474 -24.60 -20.12 11.34
N PRO A 475 -25.27 -20.62 12.39
CA PRO A 475 -26.21 -21.75 12.24
C PRO A 475 -27.42 -21.45 11.33
N ASN A 476 -27.74 -20.16 11.10
CA ASN A 476 -28.82 -19.75 10.21
C ASN A 476 -28.40 -19.54 8.75
N MET A 477 -27.11 -19.67 8.45
CA MET A 477 -26.58 -19.57 7.09
C MET A 477 -26.88 -20.87 6.32
N ASN A 478 -27.43 -20.75 5.11
CA ASN A 478 -27.51 -21.87 4.20
C ASN A 478 -26.18 -21.99 3.43
N LEU A 479 -25.29 -22.84 3.94
CA LEU A 479 -23.96 -23.08 3.36
C LEU A 479 -23.89 -24.31 2.46
N SER A 480 -25.04 -24.98 2.22
CA SER A 480 -25.12 -26.19 1.41
C SER A 480 -25.39 -25.96 -0.08
N GLY A 481 -25.68 -24.73 -0.48
CA GLY A 481 -26.00 -24.37 -1.86
C GLY A 481 -24.77 -24.37 -2.78
N ALA A 482 -24.61 -25.41 -3.60
CA ALA A 482 -23.51 -25.50 -4.55
C ALA A 482 -23.50 -24.28 -5.51
N GLY A 483 -22.38 -23.55 -5.54
CA GLY A 483 -22.16 -22.40 -6.42
C GLY A 483 -22.76 -21.06 -5.98
N THR A 484 -23.57 -21.04 -4.92
CA THR A 484 -24.26 -19.81 -4.44
C THR A 484 -23.94 -19.45 -3.01
N SER A 485 -23.35 -20.37 -2.25
CA SER A 485 -22.76 -20.15 -0.94
C SER A 485 -21.35 -20.75 -0.90
N PHE A 486 -20.49 -20.29 -0.02
CA PHE A 486 -19.15 -20.85 0.09
C PHE A 486 -18.58 -20.81 1.50
N ILE A 487 -17.75 -21.79 1.75
CA ILE A 487 -16.82 -21.86 2.86
C ILE A 487 -15.45 -21.84 2.20
N ASP A 488 -14.63 -20.88 2.56
CA ASP A 488 -13.25 -20.78 2.09
C ASP A 488 -12.33 -20.77 3.30
N GLU A 489 -11.47 -21.78 3.37
CA GLU A 489 -10.52 -21.93 4.46
C GLU A 489 -9.10 -22.01 3.90
N THR A 490 -8.25 -21.13 4.39
CA THR A 490 -6.82 -21.22 4.18
C THR A 490 -6.17 -21.58 5.50
N ALA A 491 -5.65 -22.79 5.60
CA ALA A 491 -4.98 -23.26 6.79
C ALA A 491 -3.47 -23.31 6.57
N ASN A 492 -2.72 -22.58 7.40
CA ASN A 492 -1.28 -22.70 7.49
C ASN A 492 -0.52 -22.41 6.16
N GLN A 493 -1.04 -21.53 5.32
CA GLN A 493 -0.34 -21.12 4.11
C GLN A 493 0.95 -20.37 4.51
N ARG A 494 2.09 -20.91 4.12
CA ARG A 494 3.39 -20.46 4.62
C ARG A 494 4.34 -20.14 3.47
N ARG A 495 5.11 -19.04 3.62
CA ARG A 495 6.28 -18.72 2.81
C ARG A 495 7.48 -18.47 3.71
N THR A 496 8.61 -19.04 3.38
CA THR A 496 9.89 -18.80 4.05
C THR A 496 10.93 -18.39 3.02
N ILE A 497 11.63 -17.30 3.30
CA ILE A 497 12.77 -16.83 2.51
C ILE A 497 13.99 -16.83 3.43
N GLN A 498 15.05 -17.52 3.03
CA GLN A 498 16.36 -17.50 3.68
C GLN A 498 17.34 -16.77 2.79
N SER A 499 18.29 -16.05 3.38
CA SER A 499 19.16 -15.19 2.59
C SER A 499 20.55 -15.06 3.21
N ILE A 500 21.53 -14.89 2.35
CA ILE A 500 22.89 -14.46 2.69
C ILE A 500 23.19 -13.22 1.86
N PHE A 501 23.77 -12.21 2.46
CA PHE A 501 24.08 -10.94 1.79
C PHE A 501 25.39 -10.33 2.27
N ALA A 502 25.99 -9.54 1.39
CA ALA A 502 27.16 -8.74 1.69
C ALA A 502 27.05 -7.38 1.01
N THR A 503 27.57 -6.34 1.65
CA THR A 503 27.69 -5.01 1.06
C THR A 503 29.02 -4.38 1.48
N ALA A 504 29.60 -3.58 0.58
CA ALA A 504 30.77 -2.79 0.85
C ALA A 504 30.64 -1.43 0.17
N GLN A 505 30.92 -0.37 0.92
CA GLN A 505 31.13 0.97 0.40
C GLN A 505 32.60 1.36 0.64
N ILE A 506 33.30 1.63 -0.44
CA ILE A 506 34.68 2.11 -0.43
C ILE A 506 34.65 3.60 -0.79
N GLY A 507 35.18 4.44 0.09
CA GLY A 507 35.30 5.89 -0.13
C GLY A 507 36.76 6.31 -0.28
N TRP A 508 37.02 7.24 -1.20
CA TRP A 508 38.31 7.86 -1.39
C TRP A 508 38.22 9.38 -1.25
N LYS A 509 39.01 9.95 -0.34
CA LYS A 509 39.07 11.40 -0.01
C LYS A 509 37.70 12.02 0.27
N GLU A 510 36.78 11.26 0.83
CA GLU A 510 35.37 11.67 1.00
C GLU A 510 34.74 12.26 -0.28
N SER A 511 35.26 11.93 -1.44
CA SER A 511 34.85 12.46 -2.74
C SER A 511 34.30 11.42 -3.69
N VAL A 512 34.94 10.26 -3.79
CA VAL A 512 34.51 9.17 -4.68
C VAL A 512 34.09 7.97 -3.83
N TYR A 513 32.91 7.42 -4.11
CA TYR A 513 32.40 6.25 -3.40
C TYR A 513 31.98 5.18 -4.38
N LEU A 514 32.42 3.97 -4.12
CA LEU A 514 32.02 2.73 -4.80
C LEU A 514 31.20 1.88 -3.84
N ASP A 515 29.95 1.62 -4.18
CA ASP A 515 29.08 0.67 -3.48
C ASP A 515 28.99 -0.64 -4.25
N VAL A 516 29.20 -1.76 -3.56
CA VAL A 516 28.99 -3.10 -4.11
C VAL A 516 28.10 -3.89 -3.15
N THR A 517 27.07 -4.54 -3.69
CA THR A 517 26.17 -5.39 -2.91
C THR A 517 25.97 -6.71 -3.63
N ALA A 518 25.95 -7.78 -2.87
CA ALA A 518 25.64 -9.13 -3.33
C ALA A 518 24.67 -9.78 -2.34
N ARG A 519 23.62 -10.41 -2.86
CA ARG A 519 22.63 -11.15 -2.05
C ARG A 519 22.21 -12.41 -2.78
N ASN A 520 21.97 -13.48 -2.05
CA ASN A 520 21.34 -14.69 -2.54
C ASN A 520 20.16 -15.07 -1.65
N ASP A 521 18.99 -15.29 -2.27
CA ASP A 521 17.75 -15.69 -1.60
C ASP A 521 17.37 -17.11 -1.99
N TRP A 522 16.88 -17.90 -1.04
CA TRP A 522 16.20 -19.17 -1.23
C TRP A 522 14.76 -19.04 -0.75
N SER A 523 13.79 -19.27 -1.63
CA SER A 523 12.37 -19.12 -1.33
C SER A 523 11.62 -20.45 -1.41
N SER A 524 10.78 -20.71 -0.41
CA SER A 524 9.90 -21.88 -0.40
C SER A 524 8.81 -21.87 -1.49
N THR A 525 8.59 -20.74 -2.16
CA THR A 525 7.65 -20.64 -3.29
C THR A 525 8.11 -21.35 -4.55
N LEU A 526 9.37 -21.77 -4.58
CA LEU A 526 9.96 -22.54 -5.69
C LEU A 526 10.00 -24.05 -5.44
N ALA A 527 9.46 -24.50 -4.33
CA ALA A 527 9.32 -25.93 -4.07
C ALA A 527 8.68 -26.64 -5.28
N ASN A 528 9.10 -27.87 -5.55
CA ASN A 528 8.67 -28.69 -6.69
C ASN A 528 9.07 -28.14 -8.08
N THR A 529 9.98 -27.19 -8.16
CA THR A 529 10.57 -26.74 -9.44
C THR A 529 12.06 -27.11 -9.54
N LYS A 530 12.61 -27.07 -10.75
CA LYS A 530 14.06 -27.25 -10.97
C LYS A 530 14.89 -26.14 -10.31
N SER A 531 14.27 -25.02 -9.95
CA SER A 531 14.89 -23.86 -9.31
C SER A 531 14.86 -23.92 -7.78
N GLU A 532 14.29 -24.96 -7.17
CA GLU A 532 14.09 -25.10 -5.71
C GLU A 532 15.37 -24.86 -4.90
N ASN A 533 16.48 -25.44 -5.33
CA ASN A 533 17.74 -25.38 -4.59
C ASN A 533 18.75 -24.35 -5.14
N SER A 534 18.44 -23.68 -6.26
CA SER A 534 19.43 -22.83 -6.94
C SER A 534 19.59 -21.44 -6.31
N GLY A 535 18.61 -20.98 -5.55
CA GLY A 535 18.64 -19.62 -5.00
C GLY A 535 18.61 -18.54 -6.09
N PHE A 536 18.55 -17.26 -5.67
CA PHE A 536 18.55 -16.11 -6.58
C PHE A 536 19.66 -15.16 -6.19
N PHE A 537 20.58 -14.94 -7.09
CA PHE A 537 21.68 -14.02 -6.87
C PHE A 537 21.36 -12.63 -7.40
N TYR A 538 21.55 -11.62 -6.55
CA TYR A 538 21.25 -10.22 -6.81
C TYR A 538 22.49 -9.35 -6.59
N PRO A 539 23.26 -9.06 -7.64
CA PRO A 539 24.37 -8.13 -7.56
C PRO A 539 23.91 -6.69 -7.76
N SER A 540 24.60 -5.75 -7.11
CA SER A 540 24.52 -4.33 -7.46
C SER A 540 25.87 -3.65 -7.35
N VAL A 541 26.08 -2.64 -8.20
CA VAL A 541 27.24 -1.76 -8.15
C VAL A 541 26.81 -0.32 -8.39
N GLY A 542 27.38 0.59 -7.62
CA GLY A 542 27.11 2.02 -7.75
C GLY A 542 28.38 2.84 -7.55
N LEU A 543 28.46 3.95 -8.26
CA LEU A 543 29.54 4.92 -8.18
C LEU A 543 28.94 6.31 -7.94
N SER A 544 29.51 7.05 -7.01
CA SER A 544 29.22 8.48 -6.86
C SER A 544 30.49 9.30 -6.72
N TRP A 545 30.45 10.52 -7.25
CA TRP A 545 31.57 11.45 -7.20
C TRP A 545 31.05 12.83 -6.77
N ILE A 546 31.59 13.31 -5.63
CA ILE A 546 31.34 14.65 -5.08
C ILE A 546 32.38 15.59 -5.67
N LEU A 547 31.93 16.44 -6.57
CA LEU A 547 32.79 17.28 -7.40
C LEU A 547 33.54 18.35 -6.58
N ASN A 548 32.89 18.97 -5.61
CA ASN A 548 33.49 20.02 -4.75
C ASN A 548 34.72 19.56 -3.96
N LYS A 549 34.88 18.25 -3.76
CA LYS A 549 36.00 17.70 -2.99
C LYS A 549 37.27 17.52 -3.84
N THR A 550 37.13 17.52 -5.17
CA THR A 550 38.23 17.25 -6.10
C THR A 550 38.41 18.33 -7.18
N LEU A 551 37.39 19.13 -7.44
CA LEU A 551 37.41 20.20 -8.44
C LEU A 551 37.22 21.55 -7.75
N ASN A 552 37.89 22.56 -8.22
CA ASN A 552 37.68 23.96 -7.81
C ASN A 552 36.45 24.49 -8.55
N LEU A 553 35.28 24.32 -7.95
CA LEU A 553 34.05 24.87 -8.50
C LEU A 553 33.89 26.34 -8.12
N PRO A 554 33.19 27.17 -8.94
CA PRO A 554 32.86 28.53 -8.57
C PRO A 554 32.11 28.60 -7.22
N GLU A 555 32.33 29.66 -6.44
CA GLU A 555 31.76 29.83 -5.08
C GLU A 555 30.21 29.76 -5.03
N TRP A 556 29.54 30.13 -6.12
CA TRP A 556 28.08 30.04 -6.18
C TRP A 556 27.55 28.59 -6.31
N ILE A 557 28.42 27.63 -6.62
CA ILE A 557 28.10 26.21 -6.58
C ILE A 557 28.48 25.65 -5.20
N SER A 558 27.49 25.48 -4.33
CA SER A 558 27.71 25.02 -2.97
C SER A 558 27.95 23.49 -2.90
N PHE A 559 27.36 22.74 -3.81
CA PHE A 559 27.51 21.28 -3.88
C PHE A 559 27.26 20.79 -5.30
N GLY A 560 28.03 19.80 -5.75
CA GLY A 560 27.85 19.11 -7.01
C GLY A 560 28.21 17.63 -6.86
N LYS A 561 27.32 16.72 -7.31
CA LYS A 561 27.49 15.28 -7.25
C LYS A 561 26.96 14.64 -8.52
N VAL A 562 27.65 13.65 -9.03
CA VAL A 562 27.18 12.75 -10.09
C VAL A 562 27.15 11.34 -9.55
N ARG A 563 26.19 10.54 -10.00
CA ARG A 563 26.02 9.14 -9.58
C ARG A 563 25.59 8.26 -10.75
N ALA A 564 26.03 7.01 -10.71
CA ALA A 564 25.59 5.97 -11.63
C ALA A 564 25.50 4.65 -10.89
N SER A 565 24.48 3.86 -11.17
CA SER A 565 24.34 2.54 -10.56
C SER A 565 23.67 1.55 -11.48
N TRP A 566 24.02 0.29 -11.29
CA TRP A 566 23.37 -0.86 -11.90
C TRP A 566 23.04 -1.89 -10.82
N ALA A 567 21.87 -2.50 -10.91
CA ALA A 567 21.47 -3.55 -10.00
C ALA A 567 20.54 -4.56 -10.67
N GLN A 568 20.61 -5.77 -10.17
CA GLN A 568 19.65 -6.83 -10.44
C GLN A 568 18.89 -7.16 -9.17
N VAL A 569 17.57 -7.34 -9.27
CA VAL A 569 16.72 -7.79 -8.15
C VAL A 569 15.64 -8.72 -8.69
N GLY A 570 15.34 -9.78 -7.94
CA GLY A 570 14.26 -10.70 -8.27
C GLY A 570 12.93 -10.28 -7.65
N ASN A 571 11.82 -10.79 -8.22
CA ASN A 571 10.50 -10.77 -7.65
C ASN A 571 10.02 -12.21 -7.50
N ASP A 572 9.71 -12.61 -6.26
CA ASP A 572 9.35 -13.99 -5.91
C ASP A 572 8.01 -14.42 -6.50
N LEU A 573 7.76 -15.73 -6.56
CA LEU A 573 6.48 -16.28 -7.00
C LEU A 573 5.40 -16.08 -5.93
N PRO A 574 4.14 -15.90 -6.32
CA PRO A 574 3.01 -15.98 -5.39
C PRO A 574 2.96 -17.35 -4.71
N ILE A 575 2.49 -17.37 -3.47
CA ILE A 575 2.35 -18.59 -2.69
C ILE A 575 1.32 -19.52 -3.34
N GLY A 576 1.58 -20.82 -3.37
CA GLY A 576 0.64 -21.85 -3.79
C GLY A 576 0.71 -22.23 -5.27
N ILE A 577 1.41 -21.49 -6.13
CA ILE A 577 1.51 -21.84 -7.57
C ILE A 577 2.22 -23.18 -7.77
N THR A 578 3.34 -23.40 -7.11
CA THR A 578 4.17 -24.61 -7.24
C THR A 578 3.78 -25.72 -6.29
N SER A 579 2.91 -25.42 -5.34
CA SER A 579 2.36 -26.37 -4.35
C SER A 579 0.85 -26.16 -4.24
N PRO A 580 0.07 -26.43 -5.31
CA PRO A 580 -1.36 -26.19 -5.29
C PRO A 580 -2.07 -27.12 -4.30
N ALA A 581 -2.90 -26.54 -3.45
CA ALA A 581 -3.79 -27.29 -2.58
C ALA A 581 -5.12 -27.55 -3.27
N GLN A 582 -5.70 -28.73 -3.07
CA GLN A 582 -7.09 -29.00 -3.42
C GLN A 582 -8.01 -28.22 -2.49
N THR A 583 -8.97 -27.51 -3.03
CA THR A 583 -9.98 -26.80 -2.25
C THR A 583 -11.22 -27.66 -2.14
N ILE A 584 -11.70 -27.89 -0.92
CA ILE A 584 -12.98 -28.53 -0.66
C ILE A 584 -14.01 -27.41 -0.44
N THR A 585 -15.04 -27.38 -1.27
CA THR A 585 -16.14 -26.42 -1.15
C THR A 585 -17.28 -26.97 -0.29
N ALA A 586 -18.26 -26.12 0.01
CA ALA A 586 -19.46 -26.53 0.76
C ALA A 586 -20.11 -27.77 0.15
N GLY A 587 -20.52 -28.71 1.02
CA GLY A 587 -21.06 -30.01 0.60
C GLY A 587 -20.01 -31.08 0.27
N GLY A 588 -18.72 -30.84 0.59
CA GLY A 588 -17.65 -31.83 0.40
C GLY A 588 -17.17 -31.96 -1.05
N VAL A 589 -17.53 -31.03 -1.92
CA VAL A 589 -17.11 -31.05 -3.33
C VAL A 589 -15.65 -30.61 -3.43
N VAL A 590 -14.81 -31.48 -3.96
CA VAL A 590 -13.41 -31.18 -4.23
C VAL A 590 -13.31 -30.40 -5.54
N LYS A 591 -12.83 -29.17 -5.47
CA LYS A 591 -12.44 -28.42 -6.68
C LYS A 591 -11.12 -28.98 -7.20
N PRO A 592 -11.08 -29.49 -8.45
CA PRO A 592 -9.80 -29.92 -9.03
C PRO A 592 -8.88 -28.69 -9.22
N ILE A 593 -7.60 -28.95 -9.15
CA ILE A 593 -6.60 -27.96 -9.54
C ILE A 593 -6.75 -27.74 -11.06
N ASP A 594 -7.01 -26.50 -11.48
CA ASP A 594 -7.34 -26.12 -12.85
C ASP A 594 -6.13 -25.67 -13.69
N TYR A 595 -4.93 -25.80 -13.12
CA TYR A 595 -3.71 -25.39 -13.81
C TYR A 595 -2.54 -26.38 -13.63
N TYR A 596 -1.60 -26.28 -14.55
CA TYR A 596 -0.24 -26.81 -14.42
C TYR A 596 0.74 -25.66 -14.21
N PHE A 597 1.92 -25.95 -13.71
CA PHE A 597 3.05 -25.02 -13.71
C PHE A 597 4.24 -25.63 -14.43
N ALA A 598 5.09 -24.79 -15.03
CA ALA A 598 6.31 -25.25 -15.65
C ALA A 598 7.33 -25.68 -14.57
N GLU A 599 7.99 -26.82 -14.76
CA GLU A 599 8.98 -27.31 -13.80
C GLU A 599 10.20 -26.40 -13.66
N ASP A 600 10.46 -25.55 -14.66
CA ASP A 600 11.57 -24.59 -14.73
C ASP A 600 11.15 -23.18 -14.29
N LEU A 601 10.03 -23.04 -13.58
CA LEU A 601 9.62 -21.76 -12.99
C LEU A 601 10.73 -21.17 -12.12
N LYS A 602 10.92 -19.86 -12.30
CA LYS A 602 11.91 -19.04 -11.60
C LYS A 602 11.33 -17.65 -11.33
N PRO A 603 11.94 -16.84 -10.45
CA PRO A 603 11.51 -15.48 -10.21
C PRO A 603 11.60 -14.61 -11.45
N GLU A 604 10.77 -13.58 -11.46
CA GLU A 604 10.96 -12.44 -12.35
C GLU A 604 12.25 -11.72 -11.97
N ILE A 605 13.01 -11.25 -12.94
CA ILE A 605 14.29 -10.56 -12.71
C ILE A 605 14.24 -9.16 -13.31
N SER A 606 14.41 -8.16 -12.47
CA SER A 606 14.51 -6.74 -12.83
C SER A 606 15.96 -6.31 -12.89
N ASN A 607 16.42 -5.86 -14.06
CA ASN A 607 17.72 -5.20 -14.26
C ASN A 607 17.50 -3.72 -14.40
N SER A 608 18.13 -2.93 -13.54
CA SER A 608 17.95 -1.48 -13.47
C SER A 608 19.29 -0.75 -13.67
N ILE A 609 19.27 0.28 -14.48
CA ILE A 609 20.35 1.26 -14.62
C ILE A 609 19.79 2.62 -14.18
N GLU A 610 20.57 3.35 -13.41
CA GLU A 610 20.25 4.69 -12.94
C GLU A 610 21.47 5.59 -13.10
N VAL A 611 21.25 6.80 -13.62
CA VAL A 611 22.26 7.88 -13.70
C VAL A 611 21.61 9.16 -13.19
N GLY A 612 22.32 9.89 -12.35
CA GLY A 612 21.77 11.12 -11.77
C GLY A 612 22.84 12.14 -11.39
N THR A 613 22.36 13.36 -11.13
CA THR A 613 23.21 14.46 -10.66
C THR A 613 22.43 15.31 -9.67
N GLU A 614 23.13 15.78 -8.64
CA GLU A 614 22.60 16.63 -7.58
C GLU A 614 23.45 17.89 -7.47
N TRP A 615 22.81 19.03 -7.47
CA TRP A 615 23.46 20.33 -7.38
C TRP A 615 22.79 21.23 -6.34
N LYS A 616 23.60 21.98 -5.59
CA LYS A 616 23.11 23.04 -4.69
C LYS A 616 23.85 24.32 -5.01
N PHE A 617 23.12 25.41 -5.11
CA PHE A 617 23.63 26.71 -5.51
C PHE A 617 23.31 27.78 -4.47
N LEU A 618 24.09 28.89 -4.48
CA LEU A 618 23.85 30.07 -3.66
C LEU A 618 23.68 29.74 -2.16
N ASN A 619 24.67 29.06 -1.59
CA ASN A 619 24.65 28.56 -0.19
C ASN A 619 23.41 27.68 0.07
N SER A 620 23.16 26.73 -0.81
CA SER A 620 22.04 25.78 -0.73
C SER A 620 20.65 26.44 -0.74
N ARG A 621 20.52 27.65 -1.33
CA ARG A 621 19.22 28.29 -1.54
C ARG A 621 18.46 27.74 -2.73
N LEU A 622 19.17 27.15 -3.69
CA LEU A 622 18.60 26.46 -4.84
C LEU A 622 19.12 25.03 -4.87
N ASP A 623 18.24 24.07 -4.97
CA ASP A 623 18.52 22.63 -5.05
C ASP A 623 18.02 22.10 -6.39
N PHE A 624 18.82 21.26 -7.05
CA PHE A 624 18.46 20.57 -8.28
C PHE A 624 18.91 19.12 -8.19
N ASP A 625 17.99 18.18 -8.31
CA ASP A 625 18.27 16.75 -8.47
C ASP A 625 17.63 16.27 -9.78
N PHE A 626 18.44 15.58 -10.58
CA PHE A 626 18.01 14.95 -11.82
C PHE A 626 18.38 13.46 -11.78
N THR A 627 17.46 12.60 -12.15
CA THR A 627 17.68 11.16 -12.26
C THR A 627 17.03 10.63 -13.53
N PHE A 628 17.81 9.92 -14.35
CA PHE A 628 17.33 9.06 -15.42
C PHE A 628 17.41 7.60 -14.97
N TYR A 629 16.40 6.80 -15.28
CA TYR A 629 16.40 5.37 -15.00
C TYR A 629 15.78 4.55 -16.12
N ARG A 630 16.24 3.30 -16.23
CA ARG A 630 15.63 2.27 -17.06
C ARG A 630 15.68 0.94 -16.32
N THR A 631 14.53 0.29 -16.21
CA THR A 631 14.37 -1.02 -15.58
C THR A 631 13.72 -1.98 -16.57
N ASP A 632 14.39 -3.10 -16.83
CA ASP A 632 13.91 -4.21 -17.67
C ASP A 632 13.59 -5.40 -16.77
N THR A 633 12.32 -5.79 -16.64
CA THR A 633 11.89 -6.98 -15.90
C THR A 633 11.60 -8.11 -16.85
N LYS A 634 12.35 -9.20 -16.74
CA LYS A 634 12.29 -10.42 -17.57
C LYS A 634 11.63 -11.56 -16.79
N ASN A 635 11.32 -12.65 -17.51
CA ASN A 635 10.74 -13.87 -16.94
C ASN A 635 9.41 -13.57 -16.22
N GLN A 636 8.55 -12.73 -16.84
CA GLN A 636 7.25 -12.43 -16.28
C GLN A 636 6.48 -13.71 -16.00
N LEU A 637 5.92 -13.83 -14.80
CA LEU A 637 5.05 -14.95 -14.46
C LEU A 637 3.68 -14.72 -15.06
N ILE A 638 3.31 -15.51 -16.04
CA ILE A 638 2.02 -15.39 -16.74
C ILE A 638 1.27 -16.71 -16.77
N ARG A 639 -0.06 -16.63 -16.74
CA ARG A 639 -0.97 -17.74 -16.91
C ARG A 639 -1.44 -17.78 -18.36
N VAL A 640 -1.18 -18.88 -19.04
CA VAL A 640 -1.57 -19.10 -20.43
C VAL A 640 -2.65 -20.19 -20.54
N ASN A 641 -3.55 -20.05 -21.51
CA ASN A 641 -4.54 -21.08 -21.80
C ASN A 641 -3.87 -22.25 -22.52
N THR A 642 -4.25 -23.46 -22.18
CA THR A 642 -3.80 -24.69 -22.87
C THR A 642 -5.04 -25.45 -23.37
N THR A 643 -5.02 -25.82 -24.65
CA THR A 643 -6.10 -26.62 -25.27
C THR A 643 -5.76 -28.11 -25.31
N ALA A 644 -4.51 -28.47 -25.10
CA ALA A 644 -4.00 -29.83 -25.24
C ALA A 644 -3.93 -30.61 -23.92
N GLU A 645 -4.17 -29.96 -22.79
CA GLU A 645 -4.02 -30.53 -21.46
C GLU A 645 -5.39 -30.67 -20.76
N LYS A 646 -5.51 -31.59 -19.80
CA LYS A 646 -6.71 -31.80 -18.98
C LYS A 646 -7.10 -30.61 -18.11
N ARG A 647 -6.17 -29.62 -17.97
CA ARG A 647 -6.37 -28.39 -17.19
C ARG A 647 -6.26 -27.20 -18.14
N PRO A 648 -7.17 -26.23 -18.01
CA PRO A 648 -7.27 -25.13 -18.99
C PRO A 648 -6.11 -24.12 -18.92
N TYR A 649 -5.30 -24.14 -17.86
CA TYR A 649 -4.27 -23.13 -17.65
C TYR A 649 -2.91 -23.73 -17.33
N ARG A 650 -1.84 -22.96 -17.68
CA ARG A 650 -0.45 -23.25 -17.32
C ARG A 650 0.28 -21.98 -16.90
N TRP A 651 0.99 -22.05 -15.78
CA TRP A 651 1.91 -21.00 -15.36
C TRP A 651 3.29 -21.20 -16.00
N ILE A 652 3.80 -20.15 -16.62
CA ILE A 652 5.12 -20.12 -17.28
C ILE A 652 5.83 -18.80 -16.99
N ASN A 653 7.14 -18.79 -17.13
CA ASN A 653 7.92 -17.56 -17.22
C ASN A 653 8.06 -17.13 -18.69
N ALA A 654 7.48 -16.01 -19.05
CA ALA A 654 7.57 -15.46 -20.41
C ALA A 654 7.48 -13.92 -20.37
N GLY A 655 7.99 -13.29 -21.42
CA GLY A 655 7.83 -11.87 -21.60
C GLY A 655 8.82 -10.98 -20.86
N LYS A 656 8.71 -9.69 -21.18
CA LYS A 656 9.57 -8.62 -20.70
C LYS A 656 8.79 -7.31 -20.61
N ILE A 657 8.85 -6.65 -19.45
CA ILE A 657 8.33 -5.30 -19.21
C ILE A 657 9.50 -4.33 -19.04
N ARG A 658 9.36 -3.15 -19.59
CA ARG A 658 10.34 -2.06 -19.46
C ARG A 658 9.69 -0.83 -18.86
N ASN A 659 10.35 -0.23 -17.88
CA ASN A 659 10.06 1.09 -17.35
C ASN A 659 11.25 2.01 -17.65
N THR A 660 10.99 3.16 -18.29
CA THR A 660 12.00 4.18 -18.56
C THR A 660 11.44 5.54 -18.13
N GLY A 661 12.21 6.28 -17.35
CA GLY A 661 11.71 7.55 -16.85
C GLY A 661 12.78 8.54 -16.43
N VAL A 662 12.31 9.75 -16.16
CA VAL A 662 13.07 10.88 -15.67
C VAL A 662 12.40 11.43 -14.42
N GLU A 663 13.21 11.77 -13.43
CA GLU A 663 12.77 12.44 -12.20
C GLU A 663 13.55 13.72 -12.03
N ILE A 664 12.88 14.83 -11.69
CA ILE A 664 13.46 16.13 -11.43
C ILE A 664 12.87 16.66 -10.13
N THR A 665 13.73 17.09 -9.23
CA THR A 665 13.35 17.86 -8.04
C THR A 665 14.05 19.20 -8.07
N LEU A 666 13.27 20.26 -7.96
CA LEU A 666 13.76 21.65 -7.87
C LEU A 666 13.34 22.20 -6.51
N GLY A 667 14.29 22.59 -5.69
CA GLY A 667 14.07 23.26 -4.41
C GLY A 667 14.54 24.69 -4.44
N ALA A 668 13.81 25.59 -3.79
CA ALA A 668 14.24 26.97 -3.62
C ALA A 668 13.87 27.47 -2.21
N THR A 669 14.78 28.24 -1.61
CA THR A 669 14.55 29.01 -0.39
C THR A 669 14.73 30.50 -0.69
N PRO A 670 13.70 31.13 -1.36
CA PRO A 670 13.85 32.54 -1.84
C PRO A 670 14.04 33.52 -0.69
N LEU A 671 13.36 33.29 0.41
CA LEU A 671 13.40 34.17 1.58
C LEU A 671 13.83 33.37 2.79
N MET A 672 14.87 33.83 3.47
CA MET A 672 15.38 33.25 4.69
C MET A 672 16.01 34.36 5.55
N ASN A 673 15.43 34.57 6.72
CA ASN A 673 15.96 35.42 7.78
C ASN A 673 15.72 34.73 9.14
N ASP A 674 16.11 35.36 10.25
CA ASP A 674 16.00 34.79 11.58
C ASP A 674 14.55 34.44 12.01
N ASN A 675 13.55 35.14 11.45
CA ASN A 675 12.16 35.00 11.85
C ASN A 675 11.27 34.33 10.78
N PHE A 676 11.74 34.22 9.54
CA PHE A 676 10.93 33.73 8.43
C PHE A 676 11.76 32.96 7.42
N ARG A 677 11.30 31.75 7.09
CA ARG A 677 11.88 30.91 6.06
C ARG A 677 10.78 30.43 5.10
N TRP A 678 10.92 30.77 3.83
CA TRP A 678 10.07 30.28 2.76
C TRP A 678 10.83 29.27 1.91
N LYS A 679 10.46 27.98 2.02
CA LYS A 679 10.98 26.89 1.20
C LYS A 679 9.88 26.44 0.23
N THR A 680 10.20 26.30 -1.04
CA THR A 680 9.33 25.76 -2.09
C THR A 680 10.05 24.62 -2.79
N GLN A 681 9.30 23.58 -3.17
CA GLN A 681 9.83 22.43 -3.87
C GLN A 681 8.87 22.03 -5.00
N PHE A 682 9.45 21.78 -6.16
CA PHE A 682 8.74 21.25 -7.32
C PHE A 682 9.30 19.88 -7.66
N ASN A 683 8.40 18.88 -7.77
CA ASN A 683 8.71 17.52 -8.14
C ASN A 683 8.07 17.19 -9.48
N PHE A 684 8.88 16.77 -10.44
CA PHE A 684 8.43 16.28 -11.74
C PHE A 684 8.93 14.86 -11.96
N ALA A 685 8.07 13.98 -12.46
CA ALA A 685 8.45 12.65 -12.87
C ALA A 685 7.66 12.21 -14.09
N THR A 686 8.32 11.49 -14.98
CA THR A 686 7.68 10.77 -16.08
C THR A 686 8.16 9.33 -16.09
N ASN A 687 7.25 8.40 -16.40
CA ASN A 687 7.54 7.00 -16.57
C ASN A 687 6.81 6.45 -17.80
N LYS A 688 7.54 5.83 -18.71
CA LYS A 688 6.98 5.04 -19.80
C LYS A 688 7.07 3.57 -19.42
N ASN A 689 5.92 2.93 -19.21
CA ASN A 689 5.81 1.48 -19.04
C ASN A 689 5.50 0.84 -20.38
N GLU A 690 6.23 -0.22 -20.75
CA GLU A 690 6.17 -0.84 -22.06
C GLU A 690 6.33 -2.35 -21.94
N ILE A 691 5.39 -3.12 -22.52
CA ILE A 691 5.55 -4.56 -22.71
C ILE A 691 6.39 -4.77 -23.97
N VAL A 692 7.65 -5.14 -23.76
CA VAL A 692 8.63 -5.31 -24.86
C VAL A 692 8.45 -6.64 -25.57
N SER A 693 8.02 -7.67 -24.84
CA SER A 693 7.84 -9.02 -25.38
C SER A 693 6.87 -9.81 -24.50
N LEU A 694 6.05 -10.64 -25.13
CA LEU A 694 5.19 -11.63 -24.46
C LEU A 694 5.76 -13.06 -24.51
N GLY A 695 7.03 -13.22 -24.95
CA GLY A 695 7.71 -14.52 -24.94
C GLY A 695 7.13 -15.55 -25.91
N GLY A 696 6.49 -15.09 -27.01
CA GLY A 696 5.88 -15.96 -28.01
C GLY A 696 4.46 -16.45 -27.63
N THR A 697 3.90 -15.98 -26.52
CA THR A 697 2.50 -16.28 -26.16
C THR A 697 1.55 -15.42 -26.98
N PRO A 698 0.61 -15.99 -27.74
CA PRO A 698 -0.24 -15.21 -28.65
C PRO A 698 -1.30 -14.37 -27.93
N ASN A 699 -1.66 -14.74 -26.70
CA ASN A 699 -2.69 -14.06 -25.92
C ASN A 699 -2.27 -13.91 -24.47
N PHE A 700 -2.54 -12.75 -23.90
CA PHE A 700 -2.33 -12.43 -22.50
C PHE A 700 -3.71 -12.30 -21.83
N GLN A 701 -3.94 -13.09 -20.77
CA GLN A 701 -5.19 -13.00 -20.02
C GLN A 701 -4.94 -12.26 -18.70
N TYR A 702 -5.56 -11.10 -18.55
CA TYR A 702 -5.64 -10.44 -17.24
C TYR A 702 -6.54 -11.27 -16.30
N ALA A 703 -6.13 -11.41 -15.05
CA ALA A 703 -6.82 -12.25 -14.06
C ALA A 703 -8.25 -11.81 -13.71
N SER A 704 -8.71 -10.66 -14.16
CA SER A 704 -10.02 -10.11 -13.81
C SER A 704 -10.99 -9.92 -14.99
N GLY A 705 -10.86 -10.67 -16.06
CA GLY A 705 -11.82 -10.58 -17.16
C GLY A 705 -11.35 -11.18 -18.48
N ASN A 706 -12.27 -11.64 -19.29
CA ASN A 706 -12.03 -12.16 -20.63
C ASN A 706 -11.65 -11.04 -21.62
N VAL A 707 -10.54 -10.36 -21.40
CA VAL A 707 -9.98 -9.43 -22.38
C VAL A 707 -8.83 -10.14 -23.07
N SER A 708 -9.11 -10.78 -24.19
CA SER A 708 -8.08 -11.18 -25.14
C SER A 708 -7.68 -9.94 -25.96
N MET A 709 -6.46 -9.46 -25.78
CA MET A 709 -5.90 -8.42 -26.64
C MET A 709 -5.01 -9.07 -27.70
N PRO A 710 -5.21 -8.80 -28.99
CA PRO A 710 -4.28 -9.23 -30.01
C PRO A 710 -2.95 -8.47 -29.86
N LEU A 711 -1.86 -9.18 -30.10
CA LEU A 711 -0.45 -8.78 -29.91
C LEU A 711 -0.02 -7.42 -30.52
N SER A 712 -0.81 -6.85 -31.42
CA SER A 712 -0.43 -5.68 -32.22
C SER A 712 -0.79 -4.30 -31.62
N LEU A 713 -1.44 -4.23 -30.44
CA LEU A 713 -2.03 -2.98 -29.93
C LEU A 713 -1.70 -2.61 -28.48
N ILE A 714 -0.68 -3.21 -27.86
CA ILE A 714 -0.36 -2.87 -26.47
C ILE A 714 0.71 -1.76 -26.42
N HIS A 715 0.30 -0.54 -26.70
CA HIS A 715 0.94 0.66 -26.17
C HIS A 715 0.10 1.17 -25.01
N ILE A 716 0.37 0.71 -23.80
CA ILE A 716 -0.18 1.35 -22.61
C ILE A 716 0.70 2.57 -22.32
N SER A 717 0.34 3.69 -22.90
CA SER A 717 0.82 4.99 -22.45
C SER A 717 -0.18 5.51 -21.42
N GLU A 718 0.13 5.42 -20.14
CA GLU A 718 -0.53 6.26 -19.14
C GLU A 718 0.09 7.64 -19.20
N PRO A 719 -0.61 8.68 -19.64
CA PRO A 719 -0.18 10.04 -19.41
C PRO A 719 -0.57 10.42 -17.98
N THR A 720 0.26 10.12 -17.02
CA THR A 720 0.17 10.77 -15.71
C THR A 720 0.59 12.22 -15.83
N ARG A 721 -0.29 13.08 -16.31
CA ARG A 721 -0.21 14.51 -16.09
C ARG A 721 -0.74 14.78 -14.68
N HIS A 722 0.11 14.77 -13.70
CA HIS A 722 -0.15 15.41 -12.42
C HIS A 722 0.57 16.75 -12.39
N SER A 723 -0.10 17.79 -12.88
CA SER A 723 0.21 19.17 -12.50
C SER A 723 -0.51 19.43 -11.17
N LEU A 724 0.16 19.26 -10.07
CA LEU A 724 -0.29 19.79 -8.78
C LEU A 724 0.50 21.06 -8.52
N ILE A 725 -0.16 22.20 -8.75
CA ILE A 725 0.23 23.49 -8.19
C ILE A 725 -0.33 23.54 -6.77
N SER A 726 0.51 23.59 -5.78
CA SER A 726 0.19 24.00 -4.42
C SER A 726 1.18 25.06 -3.96
#